data_23fd50ce87c8dcce5faa5009a85b0c31
#
_entry.id   23fd50ce87c8dcce5faa5009a85b0c31
#
_cell.length_a   1.000
_cell.length_b   1.000
_cell.length_c   1.000
_cell.angle_alpha   90.00
_cell.angle_beta   90.00
_cell.angle_gamma   90.00
#
_symmetry.space_group_name_H-M   'P 1'
#
loop_
_entity.id
_entity.type
_entity.pdbx_description
1 polymer ?
#
loop_
_entity_poly.entity_id
_entity_poly.type
_entity_poly.pdbx_seq_one_letter_code
_entity_poly.pdbx_strand_id
1 'polypeptide(L)'
;MTSPFRGWIVALSLVVSLAPSVPSKANEVETVRAALPPLAAPVEIDLDSVDIPTIRARTLADAACAQGWIHARERFLQMDIARREPAGELGQIVPQGAFLDVQAVNLGLRAIAERAVARLPERHRALLEAYAAGVNAQLALAKPFEYQLLKAPCAPWTPADSMLVQLSMARYLDNSDEIDRARTPLYRAFGAETAAYLTSSRGVLDMTVDGSPSPAAPAIPDAARLDLRAVAASQPTNAGGATKPLETPGSNAFAVAGSRTRDGRAIVGNDMHLAHMAPNFWYRVDLQWEGGRLIGLSLPGVPAIVQGTNGHVAWGFTNLTADLSDLIVVERDPENKDLYLTKDGARPFVRRSVSVGSGANATAAEVLSTDFGPVVGALQGGQLIVARSPILIDGAIDFGLFDMADATTLDAALACARRWNGPPQNVLVAAADGRIGWTISGALPLRERATPQMIGWRDAEPWRGSVPMDDKPTIVDPPTGILTSGNQLSIAPSGALASVLGGYEAAGDRAYRLREILGTRSDWDEAALHGAQLDVRSPRLVRWRDAIIAALGSAALPDLAEKARAEIASWDGEVTVTSSAPVILDAFRSQMTAEFAGWLAATPAGTQHGLNADEARAALDDEALLRILESRPAHLVAGGGDEAWRAKATAWLAVAADGSRAATTAKDPTRVFATRGDRNRLSMRHPAADALGAAARLAELPKAPLPGHPTCVRVQTPRFGASQRSAVSPAKLEDAVLVTPGGQSGLPTSPHFRSLHSWWQEGTPYPLVPGETKRRIALSDEEAPAAAGGAAESSFTTEPADATERP
;
A
#
# COMPACT_ATOMS: atom_id res chain seq x y z
N MET A 1 -11.29 10.08 5.03
CA MET A 1 -11.27 8.77 5.71
C MET A 1 -9.82 8.33 5.79
N THR A 2 -9.26 8.18 6.97
CA THR A 2 -7.90 7.65 7.12
C THR A 2 -7.94 6.15 6.88
N SER A 3 -7.01 5.62 6.09
CA SER A 3 -6.83 4.18 5.86
C SER A 3 -6.93 3.40 7.18
N PRO A 4 -7.70 2.32 7.29
CA PRO A 4 -7.94 1.57 8.52
C PRO A 4 -6.66 0.95 9.13
N PHE A 5 -5.59 0.80 8.36
CA PHE A 5 -4.28 0.37 8.88
C PHE A 5 -3.58 1.41 9.77
N ARG A 6 -4.10 2.63 9.92
CA ARG A 6 -3.44 3.72 10.66
C ARG A 6 -3.86 3.89 12.13
N GLY A 7 -4.93 3.20 12.60
CA GLY A 7 -5.59 3.48 13.89
C GLY A 7 -5.42 2.46 15.02
N TRP A 8 -4.63 1.39 14.87
CA TRP A 8 -4.54 0.30 15.84
C TRP A 8 -3.63 0.59 17.03
N ILE A 9 -4.09 1.39 17.98
CA ILE A 9 -3.48 1.48 19.32
C ILE A 9 -4.64 1.56 20.33
N VAL A 10 -5.05 0.42 20.89
CA VAL A 10 -5.86 0.36 22.13
C VAL A 10 -5.27 -0.68 23.06
N ALA A 11 -5.03 -0.27 24.30
CA ALA A 11 -4.40 -1.07 25.34
C ALA A 11 -5.34 -2.14 25.90
N LEU A 12 -4.90 -3.40 25.88
CA LEU A 12 -5.49 -4.50 26.65
C LEU A 12 -4.37 -5.11 27.50
N SER A 13 -4.41 -4.93 28.80
CA SER A 13 -3.43 -5.52 29.72
C SER A 13 -3.93 -6.88 30.21
N LEU A 14 -3.32 -7.97 29.77
CA LEU A 14 -3.50 -9.32 30.30
C LEU A 14 -2.16 -10.02 30.48
N VAL A 15 -1.96 -10.68 31.62
CA VAL A 15 -0.78 -11.49 31.92
C VAL A 15 -0.95 -12.88 31.30
N VAL A 16 -0.01 -13.27 30.45
CA VAL A 16 -0.01 -14.59 29.78
C VAL A 16 1.24 -15.37 30.20
N SER A 17 1.07 -16.59 30.67
CA SER A 17 2.15 -17.57 30.83
C SER A 17 2.53 -18.13 29.46
N LEU A 18 3.75 -17.86 29.00
CA LEU A 18 4.31 -18.38 27.77
C LEU A 18 4.72 -19.86 27.97
N ALA A 19 4.13 -20.77 27.22
CA ALA A 19 4.65 -22.12 27.09
C ALA A 19 5.94 -22.09 26.26
N PRO A 20 7.01 -22.81 26.65
CA PRO A 20 8.25 -22.81 25.89
C PRO A 20 8.07 -23.56 24.56
N SER A 21 8.58 -22.96 23.47
CA SER A 21 8.72 -23.64 22.19
C SER A 21 9.76 -24.76 22.33
N VAL A 22 9.35 -25.97 21.97
CA VAL A 22 10.27 -27.12 21.89
C VAL A 22 11.21 -26.87 20.70
N PRO A 23 12.55 -26.97 20.87
CA PRO A 23 13.46 -26.86 19.73
C PRO A 23 13.28 -28.09 18.83
N SER A 24 12.93 -27.83 17.56
CA SER A 24 12.85 -28.85 16.51
C SER A 24 14.25 -29.43 16.23
N LYS A 25 14.37 -30.75 16.22
CA LYS A 25 15.58 -31.43 15.77
C LYS A 25 15.71 -31.27 14.25
N ALA A 26 16.91 -30.98 13.76
CA ALA A 26 17.22 -30.93 12.33
C ALA A 26 16.94 -32.28 11.68
N ASN A 27 16.25 -32.29 10.51
CA ASN A 27 15.86 -33.43 9.70
C ASN A 27 14.65 -34.28 10.18
N GLU A 28 13.75 -33.79 11.01
CA GLU A 28 12.47 -34.46 11.28
C GLU A 28 11.44 -34.15 10.18
N VAL A 29 10.83 -35.25 9.63
CA VAL A 29 9.64 -35.10 8.76
C VAL A 29 8.42 -35.05 9.66
N GLU A 30 7.78 -33.85 9.72
CA GLU A 30 6.49 -33.68 10.38
C GLU A 30 5.39 -34.22 9.46
N THR A 31 4.86 -35.44 9.76
CA THR A 31 3.71 -35.95 9.01
C THR A 31 2.42 -35.39 9.60
N VAL A 32 1.73 -34.53 8.84
CA VAL A 32 0.44 -33.96 9.22
C VAL A 32 -0.65 -34.67 8.43
N ARG A 33 -1.50 -35.40 9.15
CA ARG A 33 -2.74 -35.98 8.61
C ARG A 33 -3.86 -35.01 8.96
N ALA A 34 -4.50 -34.45 7.95
CA ALA A 34 -5.56 -33.47 8.13
C ALA A 34 -6.79 -33.92 7.32
N ALA A 35 -7.97 -33.47 7.73
CA ALA A 35 -9.19 -33.63 6.95
C ALA A 35 -9.13 -32.67 5.74
N LEU A 36 -8.34 -33.06 4.75
CA LEU A 36 -8.18 -32.37 3.47
C LEU A 36 -9.19 -32.92 2.44
N PRO A 37 -9.59 -32.15 1.42
CA PRO A 37 -10.26 -32.72 0.28
C PRO A 37 -9.33 -33.76 -0.39
N PRO A 38 -9.86 -34.69 -1.19
CA PRO A 38 -9.05 -35.65 -1.91
C PRO A 38 -7.95 -34.95 -2.71
N LEU A 39 -6.69 -35.21 -2.35
CA LEU A 39 -5.53 -34.72 -3.06
C LEU A 39 -5.20 -35.68 -4.20
N ALA A 40 -4.70 -35.19 -5.33
CA ALA A 40 -4.22 -36.06 -6.42
C ALA A 40 -3.01 -36.91 -5.99
N ALA A 41 -2.23 -36.43 -5.01
CA ALA A 41 -1.17 -37.14 -4.30
C ALA A 41 -0.81 -36.37 -3.01
N PRO A 42 -0.13 -37.03 -2.03
CA PRO A 42 0.40 -36.31 -0.86
C PRO A 42 1.27 -35.12 -1.27
N VAL A 43 1.15 -33.99 -0.53
CA VAL A 43 1.91 -32.77 -0.79
C VAL A 43 3.03 -32.62 0.22
N GLU A 44 4.23 -32.29 -0.27
CA GLU A 44 5.38 -31.98 0.57
C GLU A 44 5.60 -30.47 0.67
N ILE A 45 5.78 -29.96 1.88
CA ILE A 45 6.19 -28.58 2.16
C ILE A 45 7.59 -28.63 2.76
N ASP A 46 8.59 -28.28 1.98
CA ASP A 46 9.98 -28.17 2.39
C ASP A 46 10.25 -26.76 2.91
N LEU A 47 10.72 -26.64 4.15
CA LEU A 47 11.05 -25.38 4.78
C LEU A 47 12.57 -25.22 4.88
N ASP A 48 13.11 -24.09 4.43
CA ASP A 48 14.53 -23.78 4.53
C ASP A 48 14.93 -23.24 5.94
N SER A 49 16.15 -22.75 6.07
CA SER A 49 16.71 -22.25 7.35
C SER A 49 16.01 -21.00 7.90
N VAL A 50 15.20 -20.32 7.11
CA VAL A 50 14.41 -19.12 7.49
C VAL A 50 12.90 -19.34 7.29
N ASP A 51 12.48 -20.59 7.17
CA ASP A 51 11.10 -21.06 6.97
C ASP A 51 10.44 -20.59 5.65
N ILE A 52 11.22 -20.38 4.58
CA ILE A 52 10.63 -20.16 3.26
C ILE A 52 10.20 -21.51 2.69
N PRO A 53 8.90 -21.71 2.34
CA PRO A 53 8.41 -22.98 1.85
C PRO A 53 8.65 -23.18 0.36
N THR A 54 9.06 -24.41 0.00
CA THR A 54 8.88 -25.02 -1.31
C THR A 54 7.75 -26.04 -1.20
N ILE A 55 6.65 -25.83 -1.88
CA ILE A 55 5.48 -26.72 -1.92
C ILE A 55 5.58 -27.59 -3.17
N ARG A 56 5.70 -28.90 -2.98
CA ARG A 56 5.76 -29.90 -4.06
C ARG A 56 4.45 -30.66 -4.12
N ALA A 57 3.72 -30.48 -5.20
CA ALA A 57 2.41 -31.08 -5.39
C ALA A 57 2.29 -31.76 -6.75
N ARG A 58 1.25 -32.53 -6.96
CA ARG A 58 0.95 -33.11 -8.27
C ARG A 58 0.23 -32.12 -9.17
N THR A 59 -0.69 -31.37 -8.61
CA THR A 59 -1.49 -30.38 -9.35
C THR A 59 -1.34 -28.98 -8.74
N LEU A 60 -1.67 -27.93 -9.52
CA LEU A 60 -1.73 -26.57 -9.01
C LEU A 60 -2.80 -26.42 -7.92
N ALA A 61 -3.91 -27.16 -7.99
CA ALA A 61 -4.95 -27.15 -6.96
C ALA A 61 -4.45 -27.73 -5.63
N ASP A 62 -3.69 -28.85 -5.66
CA ASP A 62 -3.06 -29.39 -4.46
C ASP A 62 -2.03 -28.41 -3.88
N ALA A 63 -1.25 -27.74 -4.73
CA ALA A 63 -0.33 -26.69 -4.30
C ALA A 63 -1.07 -25.51 -3.64
N ALA A 64 -2.21 -25.08 -4.19
CA ALA A 64 -3.05 -24.05 -3.61
C ALA A 64 -3.64 -24.47 -2.25
N CYS A 65 -4.05 -25.73 -2.11
CA CYS A 65 -4.51 -26.30 -0.83
C CYS A 65 -3.41 -26.22 0.24
N ALA A 66 -2.22 -26.71 -0.07
CA ALA A 66 -1.07 -26.64 0.84
C ALA A 66 -0.63 -25.18 1.15
N GLN A 67 -0.74 -24.26 0.18
CA GLN A 67 -0.50 -22.85 0.39
C GLN A 67 -1.53 -22.26 1.37
N GLY A 68 -2.80 -22.62 1.26
CA GLY A 68 -3.85 -22.22 2.21
C GLY A 68 -3.55 -22.73 3.62
N TRP A 69 -3.12 -23.97 3.73
CA TRP A 69 -2.73 -24.61 4.99
C TRP A 69 -1.59 -23.86 5.67
N ILE A 70 -0.48 -23.59 4.95
CA ILE A 70 0.69 -22.93 5.54
C ILE A 70 0.41 -21.43 5.83
N HIS A 71 -0.38 -20.74 5.00
CA HIS A 71 -0.81 -19.38 5.27
C HIS A 71 -1.65 -19.30 6.57
N ALA A 72 -2.57 -20.25 6.78
CA ALA A 72 -3.36 -20.29 8.01
C ALA A 72 -2.50 -20.60 9.24
N ARG A 73 -1.52 -21.49 9.12
CA ARG A 73 -0.58 -21.81 10.21
C ARG A 73 0.24 -20.59 10.64
N GLU A 74 0.71 -19.79 9.69
CA GLU A 74 1.69 -18.73 9.94
C GLU A 74 1.09 -17.33 10.00
N ARG A 75 -0.06 -17.07 9.37
CA ARG A 75 -0.55 -15.71 9.09
C ARG A 75 -2.05 -15.51 9.29
N PHE A 76 -2.77 -16.39 9.98
CA PHE A 76 -4.24 -16.37 10.00
C PHE A 76 -4.84 -15.05 10.52
N LEU A 77 -4.30 -14.45 11.57
CA LEU A 77 -4.81 -13.15 12.06
C LEU A 77 -4.70 -12.06 10.97
N GLN A 78 -3.60 -12.02 10.23
CA GLN A 78 -3.43 -11.08 9.11
C GLN A 78 -4.49 -11.33 8.03
N MET A 79 -4.74 -12.58 7.67
CA MET A 79 -5.76 -12.98 6.69
C MET A 79 -7.17 -12.59 7.16
N ASP A 80 -7.50 -12.88 8.41
CA ASP A 80 -8.84 -12.64 8.98
C ASP A 80 -9.15 -11.14 9.13
N ILE A 81 -8.15 -10.33 9.49
CA ILE A 81 -8.28 -8.86 9.47
C ILE A 81 -8.54 -8.37 8.03
N ALA A 82 -7.78 -8.86 7.05
CA ALA A 82 -7.88 -8.43 5.67
C ALA A 82 -9.22 -8.78 5.00
N ARG A 83 -9.90 -9.89 5.40
CA ARG A 83 -11.26 -10.20 4.92
C ARG A 83 -12.34 -9.45 5.68
N ARG A 84 -12.16 -9.24 7.01
CA ARG A 84 -13.18 -8.62 7.87
C ARG A 84 -13.26 -7.12 7.70
N GLU A 85 -12.15 -6.45 7.47
CA GLU A 85 -12.11 -5.01 7.28
C GLU A 85 -13.06 -4.56 6.15
N PRO A 86 -12.94 -5.05 4.91
CA PRO A 86 -13.84 -4.65 3.83
C PRO A 86 -15.27 -5.18 4.00
N ALA A 87 -15.45 -6.26 4.74
CA ALA A 87 -16.76 -6.83 5.03
C ALA A 87 -17.55 -6.07 6.12
N GLY A 88 -16.87 -5.23 6.93
CA GLY A 88 -17.48 -4.59 8.12
C GLY A 88 -17.72 -5.58 9.26
N GLU A 89 -16.75 -6.45 9.52
CA GLU A 89 -16.83 -7.56 10.48
C GLU A 89 -15.70 -7.54 11.54
N LEU A 90 -14.91 -6.47 11.61
CA LEU A 90 -13.80 -6.35 12.57
C LEU A 90 -14.27 -6.38 14.01
N GLY A 91 -15.43 -5.78 14.32
CA GLY A 91 -16.04 -5.77 15.64
C GLY A 91 -16.38 -7.17 16.19
N GLN A 92 -16.40 -8.20 15.34
CA GLN A 92 -16.61 -9.58 15.78
C GLN A 92 -15.39 -10.16 16.49
N ILE A 93 -14.17 -9.67 16.20
CA ILE A 93 -12.91 -10.12 16.83
C ILE A 93 -12.30 -9.06 17.75
N VAL A 94 -12.52 -7.77 17.45
CA VAL A 94 -12.06 -6.64 18.25
C VAL A 94 -13.21 -5.65 18.42
N PRO A 95 -13.86 -5.58 19.60
CA PRO A 95 -15.06 -4.75 19.81
C PRO A 95 -14.90 -3.29 19.38
N GLN A 96 -13.68 -2.73 19.55
CA GLN A 96 -13.35 -1.37 19.15
C GLN A 96 -13.35 -1.17 17.62
N GLY A 97 -13.30 -2.26 16.85
CA GLY A 97 -13.41 -2.23 15.38
C GLY A 97 -14.82 -1.92 14.86
N ALA A 98 -15.85 -2.08 15.71
CA ALA A 98 -17.25 -1.93 15.30
C ALA A 98 -17.56 -0.54 14.69
N PHE A 99 -16.88 0.53 15.11
CA PHE A 99 -17.06 1.85 14.52
C PHE A 99 -16.55 1.94 13.07
N LEU A 100 -15.49 1.19 12.73
CA LEU A 100 -14.99 1.07 11.35
C LEU A 100 -15.95 0.24 10.50
N ASP A 101 -16.55 -0.78 11.09
CA ASP A 101 -17.49 -1.65 10.41
C ASP A 101 -18.70 -0.88 9.89
N VAL A 102 -19.20 0.12 10.65
CA VAL A 102 -20.32 0.99 10.21
C VAL A 102 -20.01 1.69 8.88
N GLN A 103 -18.75 2.05 8.64
CA GLN A 103 -18.35 2.67 7.38
C GLN A 103 -18.18 1.61 6.26
N ALA A 104 -17.62 0.45 6.58
CA ALA A 104 -17.35 -0.60 5.62
C ALA A 104 -18.63 -1.26 5.08
N VAL A 105 -19.64 -1.51 5.94
CA VAL A 105 -20.91 -2.14 5.52
C VAL A 105 -21.67 -1.31 4.48
N ASN A 106 -21.45 0.02 4.42
CA ASN A 106 -22.07 0.88 3.42
C ASN A 106 -21.69 0.49 1.99
N LEU A 107 -20.46 0.00 1.77
CA LEU A 107 -19.98 -0.40 0.45
C LEU A 107 -20.56 -1.76 -0.01
N GLY A 108 -20.96 -2.63 0.92
CA GLY A 108 -21.55 -3.94 0.62
C GLY A 108 -20.60 -4.94 -0.02
N LEU A 109 -19.30 -4.85 0.29
CA LEU A 109 -18.24 -5.61 -0.40
C LEU A 109 -18.34 -7.13 -0.17
N ARG A 110 -18.91 -7.61 0.95
CA ARG A 110 -19.17 -9.05 1.16
C ARG A 110 -20.07 -9.61 0.05
N ALA A 111 -21.20 -8.97 -0.22
CA ALA A 111 -22.11 -9.41 -1.27
C ALA A 111 -21.50 -9.29 -2.69
N ILE A 112 -20.63 -8.28 -2.91
CA ILE A 112 -19.88 -8.16 -4.17
C ILE A 112 -18.90 -9.31 -4.32
N ALA A 113 -18.15 -9.66 -3.27
CA ALA A 113 -17.21 -10.77 -3.28
C ALA A 113 -17.90 -12.12 -3.59
N GLU A 114 -19.05 -12.38 -2.96
CA GLU A 114 -19.85 -13.60 -3.21
C GLU A 114 -20.33 -13.69 -4.66
N ARG A 115 -20.86 -12.59 -5.22
CA ARG A 115 -21.29 -12.53 -6.62
C ARG A 115 -20.12 -12.64 -7.59
N ALA A 116 -18.97 -12.05 -7.27
CA ALA A 116 -17.77 -12.14 -8.09
C ALA A 116 -17.26 -13.58 -8.17
N VAL A 117 -17.16 -14.29 -7.04
CA VAL A 117 -16.77 -15.73 -7.01
C VAL A 117 -17.72 -16.60 -7.84
N ALA A 118 -19.02 -16.34 -7.78
CA ALA A 118 -20.02 -17.10 -8.56
C ALA A 118 -19.85 -16.94 -10.09
N ARG A 119 -19.19 -15.86 -10.55
CA ARG A 119 -18.93 -15.56 -11.97
C ARG A 119 -17.56 -16.00 -12.45
N LEU A 120 -16.67 -16.43 -11.56
CA LEU A 120 -15.32 -16.87 -11.94
C LEU A 120 -15.36 -18.08 -12.87
N PRO A 121 -14.40 -18.18 -13.81
CA PRO A 121 -14.15 -19.42 -14.53
C PRO A 121 -13.98 -20.58 -13.54
N GLU A 122 -14.41 -21.80 -13.93
CA GLU A 122 -14.38 -22.98 -13.06
C GLU A 122 -12.97 -23.25 -12.52
N ARG A 123 -11.95 -23.10 -13.35
CA ARG A 123 -10.53 -23.26 -12.94
C ARG A 123 -10.16 -22.31 -11.80
N HIS A 124 -10.52 -21.03 -11.89
CA HIS A 124 -10.18 -20.04 -10.87
C HIS A 124 -10.94 -20.30 -9.57
N ARG A 125 -12.23 -20.68 -9.69
CA ARG A 125 -13.05 -21.03 -8.52
C ARG A 125 -12.50 -22.27 -7.81
N ALA A 126 -12.11 -23.31 -8.56
CA ALA A 126 -11.51 -24.53 -8.00
C ALA A 126 -10.21 -24.26 -7.23
N LEU A 127 -9.35 -23.32 -7.69
CA LEU A 127 -8.15 -22.91 -6.95
C LEU A 127 -8.50 -22.22 -5.62
N LEU A 128 -9.54 -21.38 -5.60
CA LEU A 128 -10.00 -20.72 -4.37
C LEU A 128 -10.63 -21.73 -3.40
N GLU A 129 -11.37 -22.69 -3.90
CA GLU A 129 -11.98 -23.77 -3.10
C GLU A 129 -10.90 -24.66 -2.47
N ALA A 130 -9.90 -25.06 -3.25
CA ALA A 130 -8.77 -25.83 -2.75
C ALA A 130 -7.98 -25.07 -1.67
N TYR A 131 -7.70 -23.78 -1.90
CA TYR A 131 -7.06 -22.93 -0.92
C TYR A 131 -7.87 -22.82 0.38
N ALA A 132 -9.18 -22.55 0.27
CA ALA A 132 -10.07 -22.44 1.42
C ALA A 132 -10.11 -23.74 2.23
N ALA A 133 -10.13 -24.90 1.56
CA ALA A 133 -10.07 -26.20 2.20
C ALA A 133 -8.78 -26.40 3.00
N GLY A 134 -7.62 -26.01 2.45
CA GLY A 134 -6.34 -26.05 3.18
C GLY A 134 -6.34 -25.14 4.40
N VAL A 135 -6.83 -23.91 4.28
CA VAL A 135 -7.01 -22.99 5.43
C VAL A 135 -7.85 -23.64 6.54
N ASN A 136 -9.01 -24.19 6.16
CA ASN A 136 -9.95 -24.78 7.12
C ASN A 136 -9.40 -26.04 7.78
N ALA A 137 -8.65 -26.86 7.03
CA ALA A 137 -7.98 -28.03 7.59
C ALA A 137 -6.96 -27.64 8.68
N GLN A 138 -6.17 -26.58 8.47
CA GLN A 138 -5.27 -26.07 9.50
C GLN A 138 -6.03 -25.53 10.73
N LEU A 139 -7.11 -24.80 10.52
CA LEU A 139 -7.92 -24.27 11.63
C LEU A 139 -8.58 -25.36 12.47
N ALA A 140 -8.90 -26.49 11.85
CA ALA A 140 -9.44 -27.67 12.55
C ALA A 140 -8.36 -28.38 13.41
N LEU A 141 -7.09 -28.35 12.95
CA LEU A 141 -5.96 -28.95 13.70
C LEU A 141 -5.56 -28.09 14.91
N ALA A 142 -5.46 -26.78 14.71
CA ALA A 142 -4.99 -25.87 15.76
C ALA A 142 -5.59 -24.49 15.65
N LYS A 143 -6.20 -24.02 16.75
CA LYS A 143 -6.66 -22.64 16.87
C LYS A 143 -5.44 -21.71 16.92
N PRO A 144 -5.37 -20.66 16.07
CA PRO A 144 -4.26 -19.72 16.07
C PRO A 144 -4.05 -19.07 17.44
N PHE A 145 -2.81 -18.81 17.79
CA PHE A 145 -2.39 -18.26 19.08
C PHE A 145 -3.13 -16.96 19.44
N GLU A 146 -3.27 -16.06 18.48
CA GLU A 146 -3.93 -14.76 18.68
C GLU A 146 -5.41 -14.93 19.05
N TYR A 147 -6.09 -15.93 18.52
CA TYR A 147 -7.49 -16.22 18.83
C TYR A 147 -7.69 -16.87 20.20
N GLN A 148 -6.68 -17.54 20.72
CA GLN A 148 -6.67 -17.98 22.10
C GLN A 148 -6.56 -16.79 23.05
N LEU A 149 -5.70 -15.80 22.69
CA LEU A 149 -5.51 -14.58 23.45
C LEU A 149 -6.72 -13.65 23.40
N LEU A 150 -7.28 -13.42 22.20
CA LEU A 150 -8.45 -12.55 21.97
C LEU A 150 -9.75 -13.18 22.47
N LYS A 151 -9.78 -14.50 22.75
CA LYS A 151 -11.00 -15.27 23.05
C LYS A 151 -12.10 -15.08 22.00
N ALA A 152 -11.71 -14.83 20.76
CA ALA A 152 -12.61 -14.57 19.65
C ALA A 152 -12.96 -15.87 18.90
N PRO A 153 -14.08 -15.93 18.18
CA PRO A 153 -14.42 -17.03 17.31
C PRO A 153 -13.51 -17.04 16.07
N CYS A 154 -13.05 -18.21 15.68
CA CYS A 154 -12.29 -18.46 14.47
C CYS A 154 -13.26 -18.95 13.40
N ALA A 155 -13.72 -18.08 12.52
CA ALA A 155 -14.67 -18.43 11.47
C ALA A 155 -13.97 -19.16 10.32
N PRO A 156 -14.61 -20.17 9.70
CA PRO A 156 -14.10 -20.85 8.51
C PRO A 156 -13.79 -19.87 7.38
N TRP A 157 -12.90 -20.29 6.48
CA TRP A 157 -12.53 -19.55 5.27
C TRP A 157 -13.37 -20.01 4.08
N THR A 158 -13.79 -19.08 3.25
CA THR A 158 -14.54 -19.34 2.01
C THR A 158 -13.83 -18.71 0.81
N PRO A 159 -14.13 -19.11 -0.43
CA PRO A 159 -13.64 -18.44 -1.63
C PRO A 159 -13.93 -16.93 -1.68
N ALA A 160 -15.08 -16.50 -1.15
CA ALA A 160 -15.42 -15.08 -1.04
C ALA A 160 -14.50 -14.31 -0.09
N ASP A 161 -13.90 -14.95 0.90
CA ASP A 161 -12.93 -14.31 1.80
C ASP A 161 -11.63 -13.97 1.08
N SER A 162 -11.16 -14.82 0.16
CA SER A 162 -10.02 -14.51 -0.70
C SER A 162 -10.32 -13.33 -1.65
N MET A 163 -11.55 -13.22 -2.15
CA MET A 163 -12.00 -12.06 -2.91
C MET A 163 -12.02 -10.80 -2.05
N LEU A 164 -12.46 -10.89 -0.79
CA LEU A 164 -12.42 -9.76 0.15
C LEU A 164 -11.00 -9.30 0.45
N VAL A 165 -10.02 -10.19 0.55
CA VAL A 165 -8.60 -9.82 0.70
C VAL A 165 -8.12 -9.03 -0.51
N GLN A 166 -8.48 -9.43 -1.72
CA GLN A 166 -8.16 -8.66 -2.94
C GLN A 166 -8.86 -7.30 -2.96
N LEU A 167 -10.13 -7.22 -2.55
CA LEU A 167 -10.90 -5.97 -2.42
C LEU A 167 -10.31 -5.04 -1.35
N SER A 168 -9.84 -5.59 -0.21
CA SER A 168 -9.13 -4.82 0.82
C SER A 168 -7.86 -4.18 0.25
N MET A 169 -7.08 -4.94 -0.52
CA MET A 169 -5.89 -4.41 -1.18
C MET A 169 -6.24 -3.34 -2.22
N ALA A 170 -7.28 -3.55 -3.04
CA ALA A 170 -7.73 -2.57 -4.02
C ALA A 170 -8.13 -1.24 -3.36
N ARG A 171 -8.86 -1.29 -2.24
CA ARG A 171 -9.21 -0.10 -1.45
C ARG A 171 -8.00 0.56 -0.80
N TYR A 172 -7.05 -0.23 -0.32
CA TYR A 172 -5.83 0.30 0.29
C TYR A 172 -4.96 1.05 -0.73
N LEU A 173 -4.98 0.62 -1.99
CA LEU A 173 -4.20 1.21 -3.07
C LEU A 173 -4.94 2.38 -3.77
N ASP A 174 -6.28 2.43 -3.74
CA ASP A 174 -7.07 3.54 -4.26
C ASP A 174 -7.25 4.61 -3.18
N ASN A 175 -6.69 5.78 -3.41
CA ASN A 175 -6.83 6.96 -2.56
C ASN A 175 -7.50 8.15 -3.28
N SER A 176 -8.15 7.90 -4.42
CA SER A 176 -8.77 8.97 -5.22
C SER A 176 -9.89 9.69 -4.45
N ASP A 177 -10.67 8.99 -3.62
CA ASP A 177 -11.69 9.59 -2.79
C ASP A 177 -11.12 10.53 -1.70
N GLU A 178 -9.98 10.18 -1.10
CA GLU A 178 -9.26 11.04 -0.14
C GLU A 178 -8.72 12.31 -0.82
N ILE A 179 -8.17 12.15 -2.03
CA ILE A 179 -7.66 13.25 -2.85
C ILE A 179 -8.78 14.19 -3.26
N ASP A 180 -9.91 13.67 -3.74
CA ASP A 180 -11.09 14.46 -4.11
C ASP A 180 -11.60 15.30 -2.95
N ARG A 181 -11.71 14.71 -1.76
CA ARG A 181 -12.12 15.44 -0.54
C ARG A 181 -11.15 16.56 -0.21
N ALA A 182 -9.84 16.27 -0.27
CA ALA A 182 -8.81 17.25 0.03
C ALA A 182 -8.78 18.40 -0.97
N ARG A 183 -8.96 18.11 -2.27
CA ARG A 183 -8.90 19.10 -3.36
C ARG A 183 -10.17 19.96 -3.49
N THR A 184 -11.33 19.40 -3.17
CA THR A 184 -12.63 20.07 -3.36
C THR A 184 -12.69 21.52 -2.81
N PRO A 185 -12.19 21.82 -1.59
CA PRO A 185 -12.21 23.21 -1.09
C PRO A 185 -11.41 24.18 -1.96
N LEU A 186 -10.24 23.77 -2.50
CA LEU A 186 -9.43 24.59 -3.39
C LEU A 186 -10.13 24.83 -4.74
N TYR A 187 -10.73 23.78 -5.33
CA TYR A 187 -11.47 23.89 -6.58
C TYR A 187 -12.67 24.83 -6.47
N ARG A 188 -13.38 24.77 -5.33
CA ARG A 188 -14.50 25.68 -5.04
C ARG A 188 -14.07 27.13 -4.86
N ALA A 189 -12.94 27.36 -4.18
CA ALA A 189 -12.45 28.70 -3.89
C ALA A 189 -11.80 29.36 -5.10
N PHE A 190 -10.97 28.64 -5.87
CA PHE A 190 -10.09 29.25 -6.87
C PHE A 190 -10.38 28.81 -8.31
N GLY A 191 -11.36 27.94 -8.54
CA GLY A 191 -11.68 27.41 -9.86
C GLY A 191 -10.65 26.38 -10.36
N ALA A 192 -10.99 25.72 -11.46
CA ALA A 192 -10.28 24.53 -11.94
C ALA A 192 -8.82 24.79 -12.31
N GLU A 193 -8.51 25.90 -12.99
CA GLU A 193 -7.16 26.17 -13.49
C GLU A 193 -6.16 26.44 -12.35
N THR A 194 -6.53 27.29 -11.40
CA THR A 194 -5.70 27.61 -10.22
C THR A 194 -5.55 26.40 -9.30
N ALA A 195 -6.64 25.69 -9.03
CA ALA A 195 -6.61 24.49 -8.20
C ALA A 195 -5.78 23.37 -8.85
N ALA A 196 -5.91 23.15 -10.17
CA ALA A 196 -5.09 22.18 -10.90
C ALA A 196 -3.58 22.48 -10.77
N TYR A 197 -3.17 23.77 -10.77
CA TYR A 197 -1.79 24.12 -10.49
C TYR A 197 -1.38 23.78 -9.05
N LEU A 198 -2.15 24.26 -8.07
CA LEU A 198 -1.82 24.14 -6.64
C LEU A 198 -1.77 22.68 -6.17
N THR A 199 -2.49 21.78 -6.86
CA THR A 199 -2.57 20.35 -6.51
C THR A 199 -1.76 19.45 -7.44
N SER A 200 -0.95 20.01 -8.35
CA SER A 200 -0.18 19.26 -9.34
C SER A 200 1.17 18.82 -8.82
N SER A 201 1.43 17.51 -8.85
CA SER A 201 2.74 16.91 -8.59
C SER A 201 3.70 16.99 -9.79
N ARG A 202 3.23 17.47 -10.95
CA ARG A 202 4.00 17.47 -12.20
C ARG A 202 5.02 18.59 -12.24
N GLY A 203 6.25 18.23 -12.68
CA GLY A 203 7.39 19.14 -12.77
C GLY A 203 8.41 18.73 -13.84
N VAL A 204 9.61 19.29 -13.73
CA VAL A 204 10.68 19.11 -14.72
C VAL A 204 11.32 17.73 -14.72
N LEU A 205 11.09 16.92 -13.69
CA LEU A 205 11.61 15.56 -13.57
C LEU A 205 10.64 14.49 -14.12
N ASP A 206 9.48 14.89 -14.63
CA ASP A 206 8.48 13.94 -15.09
C ASP A 206 8.82 13.39 -16.48
N MET A 207 8.67 12.07 -16.59
CA MET A 207 8.77 11.33 -17.85
C MET A 207 7.81 10.14 -17.81
N THR A 208 7.43 9.65 -18.97
CA THR A 208 6.63 8.42 -19.09
C THR A 208 7.45 7.17 -18.77
N VAL A 209 6.81 6.02 -18.73
CA VAL A 209 7.45 4.75 -18.32
C VAL A 209 8.59 4.33 -19.25
N ASP A 210 8.55 4.71 -20.53
CA ASP A 210 9.61 4.46 -21.53
C ASP A 210 10.67 5.59 -21.59
N GLY A 211 10.48 6.68 -20.82
CA GLY A 211 11.35 7.86 -20.80
C GLY A 211 11.02 8.91 -21.84
N SER A 212 9.90 8.79 -22.53
CA SER A 212 9.38 9.86 -23.39
C SER A 212 8.95 11.07 -22.55
N PRO A 213 8.94 12.29 -23.09
CA PRO A 213 8.54 13.48 -22.37
C PRO A 213 7.09 13.39 -21.88
N SER A 214 6.85 13.75 -20.62
CA SER A 214 5.50 13.94 -20.08
C SER A 214 4.85 15.21 -20.62
N PRO A 215 3.51 15.28 -20.66
CA PRO A 215 2.79 16.53 -20.93
C PRO A 215 3.22 17.64 -19.98
N ALA A 216 3.20 18.89 -20.46
CA ALA A 216 3.59 20.05 -19.67
C ALA A 216 2.78 20.17 -18.36
N ALA A 217 3.47 20.54 -17.28
CA ALA A 217 2.82 20.84 -16.00
C ALA A 217 1.94 22.12 -16.12
N PRO A 218 0.87 22.26 -15.33
CA PRO A 218 0.06 23.47 -15.28
C PRO A 218 0.92 24.72 -15.01
N ALA A 219 0.61 25.86 -15.66
CA ALA A 219 1.32 27.12 -15.45
C ALA A 219 1.02 27.73 -14.08
N ILE A 220 1.98 28.47 -13.51
CA ILE A 220 1.74 29.27 -12.30
C ILE A 220 0.61 30.27 -12.60
N PRO A 221 -0.45 30.35 -11.75
CA PRO A 221 -1.53 31.33 -11.94
C PRO A 221 -0.99 32.76 -11.96
N ASP A 222 -1.51 33.59 -12.86
CA ASP A 222 -1.20 35.01 -12.89
C ASP A 222 -1.88 35.79 -11.76
N ALA A 223 -1.53 37.10 -11.61
CA ALA A 223 -2.08 37.96 -10.56
C ALA A 223 -3.60 38.20 -10.67
N ALA A 224 -4.20 38.02 -11.85
CA ALA A 224 -5.65 38.15 -12.00
C ALA A 224 -6.41 36.95 -11.40
N ARG A 225 -5.76 35.77 -11.39
CA ARG A 225 -6.33 34.54 -10.85
C ARG A 225 -5.97 34.29 -9.39
N LEU A 226 -4.75 34.61 -8.98
CA LEU A 226 -4.28 34.44 -7.61
C LEU A 226 -3.29 35.52 -7.21
N ASP A 227 -3.74 36.48 -6.37
CA ASP A 227 -2.89 37.50 -5.78
C ASP A 227 -2.90 37.38 -4.26
N LEU A 228 -1.74 37.08 -3.69
CA LEU A 228 -1.58 36.85 -2.26
C LEU A 228 -0.94 38.02 -1.52
N ARG A 229 -0.58 39.14 -2.21
CA ARG A 229 0.16 40.26 -1.63
C ARG A 229 -0.52 40.88 -0.40
N ALA A 230 -1.82 41.09 -0.46
CA ALA A 230 -2.56 41.70 0.64
C ALA A 230 -2.66 40.80 1.87
N VAL A 231 -2.96 39.49 1.66
CA VAL A 231 -3.10 38.53 2.76
C VAL A 231 -1.75 38.14 3.36
N ALA A 232 -0.70 38.04 2.54
CA ALA A 232 0.66 37.74 2.99
C ALA A 232 1.25 38.88 3.86
N ALA A 233 0.75 40.11 3.72
CA ALA A 233 1.13 41.28 4.55
C ALA A 233 0.46 41.27 5.94
N SER A 234 -0.73 40.67 6.06
CA SER A 234 -1.59 40.76 7.27
C SER A 234 -1.49 39.56 8.20
N GLN A 235 -0.94 38.43 7.74
CA GLN A 235 -0.88 37.20 8.53
C GLN A 235 0.47 37.06 9.26
N PRO A 236 0.46 36.77 10.58
CA PRO A 236 1.69 36.47 11.30
C PRO A 236 2.25 35.13 10.90
N THR A 237 3.59 34.96 10.96
CA THR A 237 4.35 33.77 10.63
C THR A 237 4.16 32.61 11.65
N ASN A 238 2.96 32.43 12.17
CA ASN A 238 2.66 31.37 13.14
C ASN A 238 1.88 30.23 12.47
N ALA A 239 2.58 29.37 11.79
CA ALA A 239 2.02 28.12 11.32
C ALA A 239 2.15 27.07 12.43
N GLY A 240 1.14 26.96 13.26
CA GLY A 240 1.01 25.90 14.24
C GLY A 240 0.58 24.59 13.60
N GLY A 241 1.14 23.49 14.10
CA GLY A 241 0.65 22.14 13.86
C GLY A 241 1.26 21.41 12.65
N ALA A 242 2.00 20.36 12.93
CA ALA A 242 2.39 19.37 11.93
C ALA A 242 1.16 18.56 11.52
N THR A 243 0.54 18.87 10.38
CA THR A 243 -0.35 17.90 9.75
C THR A 243 0.50 16.76 9.20
N LYS A 244 0.07 15.54 9.48
CA LYS A 244 0.74 14.35 8.95
C LYS A 244 0.57 14.34 7.43
N PRO A 245 1.64 14.26 6.63
CA PRO A 245 1.51 14.10 5.19
C PRO A 245 0.67 12.85 4.86
N LEU A 246 -0.14 12.92 3.83
CA LEU A 246 -0.83 11.74 3.31
C LEU A 246 0.23 10.76 2.81
N GLU A 247 0.45 9.63 3.53
CA GLU A 247 1.35 8.57 3.05
C GLU A 247 0.58 7.79 1.98
N THR A 248 0.75 8.18 0.74
CA THR A 248 0.12 7.52 -0.41
C THR A 248 0.87 6.22 -0.73
N PRO A 249 0.18 5.07 -0.84
CA PRO A 249 0.80 3.84 -1.32
C PRO A 249 1.49 4.04 -2.66
N GLY A 250 2.71 3.52 -2.77
CA GLY A 250 3.52 3.70 -3.96
C GLY A 250 4.40 2.47 -4.21
N SER A 251 5.25 2.56 -5.20
CA SER A 251 6.19 1.49 -5.55
C SER A 251 7.26 2.02 -6.49
N ASN A 252 8.36 1.27 -6.65
CA ASN A 252 9.18 1.38 -7.84
C ASN A 252 9.14 0.05 -8.61
N ALA A 253 9.15 0.13 -9.92
CA ALA A 253 9.45 -1.01 -10.78
C ALA A 253 10.26 -0.54 -11.98
N PHE A 254 11.13 -1.40 -12.44
CA PHE A 254 11.88 -1.20 -13.69
C PHE A 254 12.08 -2.53 -14.39
N ALA A 255 12.18 -2.49 -15.72
CA ALA A 255 12.58 -3.63 -16.52
C ALA A 255 13.77 -3.23 -17.41
N VAL A 256 14.76 -4.12 -17.46
CA VAL A 256 16.00 -3.95 -18.24
C VAL A 256 16.07 -5.07 -19.25
N ALA A 257 16.12 -4.69 -20.54
CA ALA A 257 16.20 -5.65 -21.65
C ALA A 257 17.53 -6.37 -21.68
N GLY A 258 17.60 -7.54 -22.33
CA GLY A 258 18.82 -8.31 -22.51
C GLY A 258 19.97 -7.53 -23.15
N SER A 259 19.66 -6.56 -24.02
CA SER A 259 20.68 -5.65 -24.61
C SER A 259 21.38 -4.77 -23.58
N ARG A 260 20.90 -4.70 -22.35
CA ARG A 260 21.42 -3.87 -21.24
C ARG A 260 21.96 -4.70 -20.08
N THR A 261 22.00 -6.01 -20.21
CA THR A 261 22.50 -6.95 -19.18
C THR A 261 23.77 -7.64 -19.64
N ARG A 262 24.49 -8.24 -18.70
CA ARG A 262 25.81 -8.84 -18.93
C ARG A 262 25.78 -10.03 -19.91
N ASP A 263 24.69 -10.80 -19.90
CA ASP A 263 24.57 -12.08 -20.60
C ASP A 263 23.32 -12.21 -21.48
N GLY A 264 22.64 -11.11 -21.74
CA GLY A 264 21.51 -11.06 -22.68
C GLY A 264 20.15 -11.39 -22.08
N ARG A 265 20.05 -11.72 -20.78
CA ARG A 265 18.76 -11.99 -20.12
C ARG A 265 18.07 -10.69 -19.73
N ALA A 266 16.75 -10.62 -19.85
CA ALA A 266 15.97 -9.53 -19.29
C ALA A 266 15.77 -9.70 -17.79
N ILE A 267 15.70 -8.57 -17.04
CA ILE A 267 15.51 -8.55 -15.60
C ILE A 267 14.42 -7.53 -15.25
N VAL A 268 13.47 -7.91 -14.37
CA VAL A 268 12.52 -6.99 -13.74
C VAL A 268 12.92 -6.75 -12.29
N GLY A 269 13.04 -5.48 -11.89
CA GLY A 269 13.22 -5.07 -10.50
C GLY A 269 11.93 -4.44 -9.96
N ASN A 270 11.59 -4.71 -8.70
CA ASN A 270 10.39 -4.17 -8.07
C ASN A 270 10.59 -3.97 -6.57
N ASP A 271 10.10 -2.86 -6.04
CA ASP A 271 9.96 -2.61 -4.61
C ASP A 271 8.63 -1.91 -4.34
N MET A 272 7.73 -2.58 -3.61
CA MET A 272 6.40 -2.08 -3.28
C MET A 272 6.44 -1.29 -1.98
N HIS A 273 5.97 -0.02 -2.01
CA HIS A 273 5.95 0.86 -0.85
C HIS A 273 4.59 0.82 -0.17
N LEU A 274 4.55 0.16 0.97
CA LEU A 274 3.35 -0.05 1.79
C LEU A 274 3.67 0.29 3.25
N ALA A 275 2.63 0.22 4.10
CA ALA A 275 2.81 0.40 5.53
C ALA A 275 3.78 -0.66 6.09
N HIS A 276 4.71 -0.23 6.97
CA HIS A 276 5.58 -1.15 7.70
C HIS A 276 4.80 -1.82 8.82
N MET A 277 4.52 -3.11 8.67
CA MET A 277 3.81 -3.92 9.65
C MET A 277 4.52 -5.26 9.90
N ALA A 278 4.32 -5.83 11.07
CA ALA A 278 4.78 -7.17 11.43
C ALA A 278 3.58 -8.02 11.88
N PRO A 279 3.31 -9.16 11.23
CA PRO A 279 4.06 -9.67 10.07
C PRO A 279 3.95 -8.75 8.86
N ASN A 280 4.91 -8.90 7.92
CA ASN A 280 4.89 -8.18 6.65
C ASN A 280 3.67 -8.56 5.80
N PHE A 281 3.27 -7.69 4.86
CA PHE A 281 2.19 -7.97 3.90
C PHE A 281 2.39 -9.27 3.14
N TRP A 282 3.63 -9.55 2.75
CA TRP A 282 3.98 -10.61 1.82
C TRP A 282 4.39 -11.90 2.53
N TYR A 283 4.09 -13.01 1.87
CA TYR A 283 4.57 -14.33 2.21
C TYR A 283 5.34 -14.91 1.03
N ARG A 284 6.61 -15.28 1.22
CA ARG A 284 7.44 -15.88 0.18
C ARG A 284 7.07 -17.34 0.02
N VAL A 285 6.96 -17.82 -1.22
CA VAL A 285 6.63 -19.22 -1.51
C VAL A 285 7.16 -19.65 -2.88
N ASP A 286 7.55 -20.90 -2.98
CA ASP A 286 7.91 -21.61 -4.21
C ASP A 286 6.90 -22.76 -4.42
N LEU A 287 6.01 -22.64 -5.39
CA LEU A 287 5.01 -23.63 -5.75
C LEU A 287 5.51 -24.44 -6.94
N GLN A 288 5.62 -25.78 -6.78
CA GLN A 288 6.06 -26.69 -7.82
C GLN A 288 5.01 -27.78 -8.01
N TRP A 289 4.59 -28.02 -9.25
CA TRP A 289 3.66 -29.08 -9.60
C TRP A 289 4.04 -29.74 -10.92
N GLU A 290 3.40 -30.88 -11.28
CA GLU A 290 3.64 -31.52 -12.57
C GLU A 290 3.25 -30.54 -13.72
N GLY A 291 4.25 -30.08 -14.46
CA GLY A 291 4.08 -29.15 -15.59
C GLY A 291 4.25 -27.66 -15.29
N GLY A 292 4.60 -27.26 -14.03
CA GLY A 292 4.80 -25.85 -13.76
C GLY A 292 5.49 -25.50 -12.44
N ARG A 293 5.86 -24.24 -12.34
CA ARG A 293 6.41 -23.60 -11.14
C ARG A 293 5.95 -22.16 -11.04
N LEU A 294 5.67 -21.71 -9.85
CA LEU A 294 5.46 -20.30 -9.51
C LEU A 294 6.27 -19.97 -8.27
N ILE A 295 7.17 -18.99 -8.35
CA ILE A 295 7.98 -18.57 -7.21
C ILE A 295 7.95 -17.04 -7.04
N GLY A 296 7.78 -16.58 -5.80
CA GLY A 296 7.74 -15.15 -5.50
C GLY A 296 7.01 -14.83 -4.21
N LEU A 297 6.26 -13.74 -4.26
CA LEU A 297 5.47 -13.21 -3.15
C LEU A 297 3.98 -13.51 -3.35
N SER A 298 3.38 -14.11 -2.34
CA SER A 298 1.93 -14.23 -2.21
C SER A 298 1.41 -13.24 -1.16
N LEU A 299 0.12 -12.93 -1.25
CA LEU A 299 -0.62 -12.19 -0.22
C LEU A 299 -1.37 -13.22 0.65
N PRO A 300 -1.07 -13.36 1.95
CA PRO A 300 -1.83 -14.28 2.81
C PRO A 300 -3.34 -14.04 2.71
N GLY A 301 -4.07 -15.08 2.38
CA GLY A 301 -5.51 -15.03 2.04
C GLY A 301 -5.81 -15.23 0.55
N VAL A 302 -4.79 -15.19 -0.34
CA VAL A 302 -4.96 -15.34 -1.79
C VAL A 302 -3.97 -16.37 -2.34
N PRO A 303 -4.41 -17.39 -3.11
CA PRO A 303 -3.53 -18.42 -3.70
C PRO A 303 -2.87 -17.96 -5.01
N ALA A 304 -2.39 -16.70 -5.07
CA ALA A 304 -1.71 -16.16 -6.23
C ALA A 304 -0.28 -15.72 -5.89
N ILE A 305 0.62 -15.84 -6.85
CA ILE A 305 1.91 -15.16 -6.81
C ILE A 305 1.68 -13.75 -7.36
N VAL A 306 1.65 -12.77 -6.45
CA VAL A 306 1.41 -11.36 -6.79
C VAL A 306 2.59 -10.83 -7.60
N GLN A 307 3.83 -11.06 -7.15
CA GLN A 307 5.06 -10.66 -7.84
C GLN A 307 6.03 -11.85 -7.82
N GLY A 308 6.60 -12.16 -8.96
CA GLY A 308 7.51 -13.32 -9.08
C GLY A 308 7.72 -13.75 -10.51
N THR A 309 7.84 -15.08 -10.70
CA THR A 309 8.09 -15.68 -12.00
C THR A 309 7.54 -17.10 -12.09
N ASN A 310 7.24 -17.52 -13.33
CA ASN A 310 6.93 -18.92 -13.67
C ASN A 310 8.09 -19.63 -14.40
N GLY A 311 9.28 -19.00 -14.51
CA GLY A 311 10.43 -19.50 -15.23
C GLY A 311 10.47 -19.12 -16.73
N HIS A 312 9.38 -18.60 -17.29
CA HIS A 312 9.30 -18.08 -18.66
C HIS A 312 9.21 -16.54 -18.69
N VAL A 313 8.44 -16.00 -17.78
CA VAL A 313 8.25 -14.57 -17.59
C VAL A 313 8.38 -14.23 -16.10
N ALA A 314 8.86 -13.01 -15.80
CA ALA A 314 8.86 -12.44 -14.47
C ALA A 314 8.10 -11.12 -14.50
N TRP A 315 7.34 -10.81 -13.45
CA TRP A 315 6.50 -9.62 -13.38
C TRP A 315 6.61 -8.88 -12.06
N GLY A 316 6.39 -7.57 -12.12
CA GLY A 316 6.34 -6.66 -10.98
C GLY A 316 5.32 -5.56 -11.21
N PHE A 317 4.88 -4.93 -10.11
CA PHE A 317 3.79 -3.96 -10.11
C PHE A 317 4.19 -2.64 -9.48
N THR A 318 3.62 -1.54 -10.02
CA THR A 318 3.50 -0.30 -9.26
C THR A 318 2.05 0.17 -9.27
N ASN A 319 1.61 0.78 -8.16
CA ASN A 319 0.27 1.35 -8.10
C ASN A 319 0.05 2.32 -9.27
N LEU A 320 -1.06 2.14 -10.00
CA LEU A 320 -1.52 3.10 -10.98
C LEU A 320 -2.23 4.23 -10.23
N THR A 321 -1.48 5.23 -9.84
CA THR A 321 -2.04 6.41 -9.17
C THR A 321 -2.85 7.19 -10.21
N ALA A 322 -4.17 7.02 -10.18
CA ALA A 322 -5.09 7.51 -11.19
C ALA A 322 -6.40 7.95 -10.55
N ASP A 323 -7.22 8.67 -11.28
CA ASP A 323 -8.57 9.06 -10.90
C ASP A 323 -9.51 7.86 -11.11
N LEU A 324 -9.70 7.03 -10.07
CA LEU A 324 -10.41 5.76 -10.15
C LEU A 324 -11.84 5.83 -9.59
N SER A 325 -12.11 6.73 -8.64
CA SER A 325 -13.39 6.80 -7.93
C SER A 325 -13.96 8.20 -8.01
N ASP A 326 -15.30 8.33 -8.06
CA ASP A 326 -15.99 9.61 -7.95
C ASP A 326 -16.69 9.71 -6.61
N LEU A 327 -16.63 10.88 -5.97
CA LEU A 327 -17.48 11.27 -4.87
C LEU A 327 -18.58 12.25 -5.33
N ILE A 328 -19.84 11.84 -5.17
CA ILE A 328 -20.99 12.60 -5.64
C ILE A 328 -21.75 13.14 -4.44
N VAL A 329 -21.94 14.46 -4.42
CA VAL A 329 -22.73 15.17 -3.40
C VAL A 329 -24.20 15.12 -3.83
N VAL A 330 -25.04 14.46 -3.02
CA VAL A 330 -26.45 14.25 -3.28
C VAL A 330 -27.28 14.98 -2.23
N GLU A 331 -28.36 15.62 -2.67
CA GLU A 331 -29.32 16.32 -1.82
C GLU A 331 -30.56 15.48 -1.60
N ARG A 332 -31.07 15.48 -0.35
CA ARG A 332 -32.40 14.92 -0.07
C ARG A 332 -33.47 15.88 -0.62
N ASP A 333 -34.58 15.30 -1.05
CA ASP A 333 -35.74 16.09 -1.42
C ASP A 333 -36.18 16.93 -0.19
N PRO A 334 -36.42 18.26 -0.37
CA PRO A 334 -36.81 19.14 0.74
C PRO A 334 -38.15 18.78 1.35
N GLU A 335 -39.09 18.24 0.53
CA GLU A 335 -40.46 17.88 0.95
C GLU A 335 -40.53 16.44 1.49
N ASN A 336 -39.68 15.54 0.97
CA ASN A 336 -39.67 14.13 1.42
C ASN A 336 -38.24 13.62 1.62
N LYS A 337 -37.81 13.51 2.88
CA LYS A 337 -36.43 13.09 3.23
C LYS A 337 -36.12 11.62 2.92
N ASP A 338 -37.11 10.84 2.51
CA ASP A 338 -36.92 9.46 2.02
C ASP A 338 -36.54 9.39 0.53
N LEU A 339 -36.53 10.54 -0.14
CA LEU A 339 -36.13 10.69 -1.52
C LEU A 339 -34.84 11.49 -1.64
N TYR A 340 -34.09 11.27 -2.73
CA TYR A 340 -32.95 12.08 -3.15
C TYR A 340 -33.17 12.65 -4.57
N LEU A 341 -32.52 13.78 -4.84
CA LEU A 341 -32.69 14.48 -6.12
C LEU A 341 -31.80 13.89 -7.20
N THR A 342 -32.36 13.75 -8.41
CA THR A 342 -31.66 13.39 -9.65
C THR A 342 -32.08 14.35 -10.77
N LYS A 343 -31.41 14.30 -11.94
CA LYS A 343 -31.76 15.10 -13.14
C LYS A 343 -33.21 14.80 -13.61
N ASP A 344 -33.69 13.58 -13.37
CA ASP A 344 -35.01 13.09 -13.82
C ASP A 344 -36.09 13.21 -12.73
N GLY A 345 -35.82 13.90 -11.60
CA GLY A 345 -36.72 14.05 -10.48
C GLY A 345 -36.23 13.35 -9.21
N ALA A 346 -37.06 13.38 -8.16
CA ALA A 346 -36.72 12.74 -6.89
C ALA A 346 -36.92 11.20 -6.95
N ARG A 347 -36.01 10.43 -6.34
CA ARG A 347 -36.03 8.97 -6.31
C ARG A 347 -35.88 8.44 -4.90
N PRO A 348 -36.47 7.28 -4.54
CA PRO A 348 -36.34 6.69 -3.22
C PRO A 348 -34.93 6.13 -3.00
N PHE A 349 -34.41 6.25 -1.77
CA PHE A 349 -33.24 5.50 -1.35
C PHE A 349 -33.53 4.00 -1.30
N VAL A 350 -32.58 3.18 -1.74
CA VAL A 350 -32.57 1.76 -1.39
C VAL A 350 -32.04 1.62 0.04
N ARG A 351 -32.83 1.03 0.94
CA ARG A 351 -32.49 0.88 2.36
C ARG A 351 -32.20 -0.58 2.67
N ARG A 352 -31.16 -0.81 3.45
CA ARG A 352 -30.80 -2.14 3.94
C ARG A 352 -30.37 -2.04 5.39
N SER A 353 -30.94 -2.88 6.26
CA SER A 353 -30.48 -3.03 7.64
C SER A 353 -29.41 -4.10 7.72
N VAL A 354 -28.26 -3.78 8.34
CA VAL A 354 -27.16 -4.70 8.57
C VAL A 354 -26.79 -4.72 10.04
N SER A 355 -26.36 -5.87 10.55
CA SER A 355 -25.86 -5.99 11.93
C SER A 355 -24.34 -5.74 11.93
N VAL A 356 -23.88 -4.85 12.82
CA VAL A 356 -22.47 -4.51 13.03
C VAL A 356 -22.06 -4.93 14.43
N GLY A 357 -20.85 -5.50 14.59
CA GLY A 357 -20.39 -6.05 15.87
C GLY A 357 -20.86 -7.49 16.10
N SER A 358 -20.80 -7.96 17.34
CA SER A 358 -21.18 -9.34 17.69
C SER A 358 -21.79 -9.47 19.09
N GLY A 359 -22.59 -10.51 19.29
CA GLY A 359 -23.21 -10.83 20.60
C GLY A 359 -23.99 -9.64 21.17
N ALA A 360 -23.78 -9.35 22.47
CA ALA A 360 -24.45 -8.23 23.15
C ALA A 360 -24.06 -6.83 22.64
N ASN A 361 -22.97 -6.73 21.85
CA ASN A 361 -22.51 -5.48 21.27
C ASN A 361 -22.97 -5.31 19.80
N ALA A 362 -23.78 -6.22 19.29
CA ALA A 362 -24.33 -6.09 17.95
C ALA A 362 -25.33 -4.93 17.88
N THR A 363 -25.17 -4.05 16.91
CA THR A 363 -26.07 -2.93 16.65
C THR A 363 -26.57 -2.98 15.21
N ALA A 364 -27.82 -2.56 14.98
CA ALA A 364 -28.34 -2.41 13.64
C ALA A 364 -27.84 -1.08 13.04
N ALA A 365 -27.27 -1.14 11.84
CA ALA A 365 -26.93 0.04 11.04
C ALA A 365 -27.82 0.07 9.78
N GLU A 366 -28.36 1.24 9.44
CA GLU A 366 -29.06 1.45 8.18
C GLU A 366 -28.09 1.88 7.10
N VAL A 367 -28.07 1.13 6.00
CA VAL A 367 -27.27 1.41 4.80
C VAL A 367 -28.18 1.98 3.73
N LEU A 368 -27.78 3.13 3.17
CA LEU A 368 -28.50 3.81 2.10
C LEU A 368 -27.72 3.68 0.80
N SER A 369 -28.44 3.43 -0.29
CA SER A 369 -27.88 3.46 -1.65
C SER A 369 -28.76 4.29 -2.58
N THR A 370 -28.13 4.85 -3.62
CA THR A 370 -28.75 5.63 -4.69
C THR A 370 -28.39 5.02 -6.04
N ASP A 371 -28.94 5.54 -7.15
CA ASP A 371 -28.51 5.15 -8.50
C ASP A 371 -27.06 5.58 -8.81
N PHE A 372 -26.52 6.53 -8.04
CA PHE A 372 -25.10 6.94 -8.17
C PHE A 372 -24.14 5.99 -7.44
N GLY A 373 -24.65 5.21 -6.45
CA GLY A 373 -23.88 4.30 -5.62
C GLY A 373 -24.28 4.33 -4.14
N PRO A 374 -23.50 3.68 -3.25
CA PRO A 374 -23.76 3.67 -1.80
C PRO A 374 -23.43 5.02 -1.15
N VAL A 375 -24.21 5.39 -0.12
CA VAL A 375 -23.93 6.57 0.71
C VAL A 375 -22.80 6.24 1.68
N VAL A 376 -21.70 6.99 1.59
CA VAL A 376 -20.47 6.76 2.39
C VAL A 376 -20.18 7.90 3.41
N GLY A 377 -21.06 8.89 3.50
CA GLY A 377 -20.89 9.99 4.44
C GLY A 377 -21.89 11.11 4.23
N ALA A 378 -21.70 12.19 4.98
CA ALA A 378 -22.46 13.42 4.83
C ALA A 378 -21.58 14.64 5.04
N LEU A 379 -21.92 15.76 4.41
CA LEU A 379 -21.34 17.08 4.62
C LEU A 379 -22.06 17.81 5.76
N GLN A 380 -21.44 18.87 6.28
CA GLN A 380 -22.12 19.84 7.13
C GLN A 380 -23.27 20.45 6.33
N GLY A 381 -24.47 20.46 6.91
CA GLY A 381 -25.68 20.88 6.19
C GLY A 381 -26.56 19.73 5.68
N GLY A 382 -26.15 18.47 5.88
CA GLY A 382 -26.97 17.27 5.65
C GLY A 382 -26.98 16.72 4.22
N GLN A 383 -26.21 17.32 3.32
CA GLN A 383 -25.95 16.74 2.00
C GLN A 383 -25.19 15.41 2.15
N LEU A 384 -25.57 14.39 1.37
CA LEU A 384 -24.98 13.06 1.43
C LEU A 384 -23.81 12.95 0.43
N ILE A 385 -22.83 12.14 0.81
CA ILE A 385 -21.73 11.78 -0.08
C ILE A 385 -21.95 10.34 -0.52
N VAL A 386 -21.95 10.14 -1.82
CA VAL A 386 -22.12 8.84 -2.48
C VAL A 386 -20.80 8.48 -3.18
N ALA A 387 -20.36 7.24 -3.03
CA ALA A 387 -19.17 6.74 -3.70
C ALA A 387 -19.52 5.97 -4.97
N ARG A 388 -18.73 6.19 -6.02
CA ARG A 388 -18.71 5.38 -7.25
C ARG A 388 -17.27 4.93 -7.48
N SER A 389 -17.03 3.63 -7.55
CA SER A 389 -15.70 3.05 -7.70
C SER A 389 -15.78 1.77 -8.55
N PRO A 390 -14.71 1.41 -9.29
CA PRO A 390 -14.67 0.17 -10.06
C PRO A 390 -14.96 -1.08 -9.22
N ILE A 391 -14.50 -1.12 -7.97
CA ILE A 391 -14.72 -2.27 -7.08
C ILE A 391 -16.20 -2.48 -6.70
N LEU A 392 -17.06 -1.49 -6.94
CA LEU A 392 -18.49 -1.56 -6.68
C LEU A 392 -19.30 -2.04 -7.91
N ILE A 393 -18.64 -2.19 -9.07
CA ILE A 393 -19.28 -2.64 -10.30
C ILE A 393 -19.28 -4.17 -10.33
N ASP A 394 -20.44 -4.76 -10.53
CA ASP A 394 -20.59 -6.22 -10.65
C ASP A 394 -19.76 -6.76 -11.83
N GLY A 395 -18.90 -7.74 -11.58
CA GLY A 395 -18.04 -8.36 -12.57
C GLY A 395 -16.75 -7.56 -12.89
N ALA A 396 -16.52 -6.42 -12.23
CA ALA A 396 -15.30 -5.62 -12.40
C ALA A 396 -14.12 -6.09 -11.55
N ILE A 397 -14.22 -7.23 -10.86
CA ILE A 397 -13.12 -7.82 -10.10
C ILE A 397 -13.08 -9.33 -10.30
N ASP A 398 -11.89 -9.88 -10.54
CA ASP A 398 -11.64 -11.30 -10.79
C ASP A 398 -10.26 -11.76 -10.30
N PHE A 399 -9.89 -12.99 -10.59
CA PHE A 399 -8.58 -13.60 -10.31
C PHE A 399 -7.80 -13.93 -11.59
N GLY A 400 -7.92 -13.11 -12.64
CA GLY A 400 -7.18 -13.30 -13.90
C GLY A 400 -5.66 -13.39 -13.76
N LEU A 401 -5.09 -12.94 -12.61
CA LEU A 401 -3.68 -13.11 -12.28
C LEU A 401 -3.25 -14.59 -12.22
N PHE A 402 -4.18 -15.53 -11.94
CA PHE A 402 -3.87 -16.98 -11.97
C PHE A 402 -3.38 -17.45 -13.35
N ASP A 403 -3.79 -16.79 -14.43
CA ASP A 403 -3.38 -17.15 -15.78
C ASP A 403 -1.90 -16.84 -16.07
N MET A 404 -1.22 -16.07 -15.21
CA MET A 404 0.24 -15.90 -15.29
C MET A 404 1.01 -17.22 -15.12
N ALA A 405 0.42 -18.22 -14.48
CA ALA A 405 1.01 -19.56 -14.37
C ALA A 405 1.30 -20.21 -15.75
N ASP A 406 0.48 -19.88 -16.75
CA ASP A 406 0.55 -20.48 -18.10
C ASP A 406 1.20 -19.55 -19.13
N ALA A 407 1.57 -18.32 -18.76
CA ALA A 407 2.17 -17.35 -19.68
C ALA A 407 3.62 -17.73 -20.02
N THR A 408 3.87 -18.22 -21.22
CA THR A 408 5.21 -18.66 -21.67
C THR A 408 5.95 -17.63 -22.53
N THR A 409 5.29 -16.53 -22.89
CA THR A 409 5.87 -15.44 -23.71
C THR A 409 5.55 -14.08 -23.13
N LEU A 410 6.32 -13.06 -23.51
CA LEU A 410 6.06 -11.67 -23.14
C LEU A 410 4.64 -11.24 -23.52
N ASP A 411 4.21 -11.54 -24.75
CA ASP A 411 2.92 -11.11 -25.26
C ASP A 411 1.76 -11.78 -24.51
N ALA A 412 1.91 -13.07 -24.14
CA ALA A 412 0.93 -13.80 -23.33
C ALA A 412 0.80 -13.19 -21.94
N ALA A 413 1.91 -12.85 -21.29
CA ALA A 413 1.91 -12.22 -19.97
C ALA A 413 1.27 -10.82 -19.99
N LEU A 414 1.59 -10.00 -20.98
CA LEU A 414 0.98 -8.68 -21.15
C LEU A 414 -0.53 -8.78 -21.44
N ALA A 415 -0.95 -9.77 -22.24
CA ALA A 415 -2.37 -10.02 -22.48
C ALA A 415 -3.10 -10.50 -21.22
N CYS A 416 -2.46 -11.35 -20.39
CA CYS A 416 -2.97 -11.77 -19.10
C CYS A 416 -3.15 -10.55 -18.17
N ALA A 417 -2.14 -9.70 -18.04
CA ALA A 417 -2.18 -8.49 -17.21
C ALA A 417 -3.30 -7.54 -17.63
N ARG A 418 -3.51 -7.30 -18.95
CA ARG A 418 -4.60 -6.43 -19.43
C ARG A 418 -6.00 -6.98 -19.14
N ARG A 419 -6.18 -8.31 -19.19
CA ARG A 419 -7.47 -8.95 -18.87
C ARG A 419 -7.79 -8.99 -17.40
N TRP A 420 -6.76 -9.07 -16.53
CA TRP A 420 -6.98 -9.17 -15.11
C TRP A 420 -7.64 -7.91 -14.52
N ASN A 421 -8.77 -8.08 -13.86
CA ASN A 421 -9.53 -7.06 -13.15
C ASN A 421 -9.24 -7.12 -11.64
N GLY A 422 -7.99 -6.94 -11.27
CA GLY A 422 -7.55 -6.71 -9.89
C GLY A 422 -7.45 -5.21 -9.57
N PRO A 423 -6.64 -4.83 -8.56
CA PRO A 423 -6.26 -3.44 -8.35
C PRO A 423 -5.62 -2.85 -9.62
N PRO A 424 -5.97 -1.62 -10.03
CA PRO A 424 -5.30 -0.98 -11.16
C PRO A 424 -3.81 -0.78 -10.92
N GLN A 425 -2.97 -1.34 -11.80
CA GLN A 425 -1.50 -1.35 -11.65
C GLN A 425 -0.79 -1.08 -12.98
N ASN A 426 0.39 -0.46 -12.90
CA ASN A 426 1.41 -0.61 -13.93
C ASN A 426 2.03 -2.00 -13.79
N VAL A 427 2.09 -2.75 -14.86
CA VAL A 427 2.66 -4.11 -14.91
C VAL A 427 3.90 -4.09 -15.79
N LEU A 428 5.05 -4.41 -15.21
CA LEU A 428 6.30 -4.56 -15.93
C LEU A 428 6.64 -6.05 -16.02
N VAL A 429 7.05 -6.48 -17.20
CA VAL A 429 7.36 -7.89 -17.50
C VAL A 429 8.74 -8.01 -18.13
N ALA A 430 9.51 -9.00 -17.68
CA ALA A 430 10.72 -9.48 -18.33
C ALA A 430 10.48 -10.92 -18.82
N ALA A 431 10.89 -11.25 -20.03
CA ALA A 431 10.78 -12.60 -20.60
C ALA A 431 12.15 -13.27 -20.71
N ALA A 432 12.16 -14.60 -20.72
CA ALA A 432 13.37 -15.39 -20.76
C ALA A 432 14.18 -15.21 -22.06
N ASP A 433 13.53 -14.74 -23.13
CA ASP A 433 14.15 -14.41 -24.41
C ASP A 433 14.86 -13.04 -24.45
N GLY A 434 14.93 -12.31 -23.34
CA GLY A 434 15.62 -11.03 -23.22
C GLY A 434 14.72 -9.81 -23.51
N ARG A 435 13.45 -9.99 -23.83
CA ARG A 435 12.46 -8.95 -24.10
C ARG A 435 11.84 -8.38 -22.82
N ILE A 436 11.39 -7.12 -22.87
CA ILE A 436 10.68 -6.45 -21.78
C ILE A 436 9.39 -5.80 -22.27
N GLY A 437 8.42 -5.65 -21.38
CA GLY A 437 7.18 -4.96 -21.70
C GLY A 437 6.51 -4.33 -20.49
N TRP A 438 5.58 -3.42 -20.79
CA TRP A 438 4.72 -2.74 -19.83
C TRP A 438 3.28 -2.67 -20.36
N THR A 439 2.35 -2.73 -19.43
CA THR A 439 0.92 -2.48 -19.66
C THR A 439 0.22 -2.03 -18.38
N ILE A 440 -1.09 -1.78 -18.46
CA ILE A 440 -1.96 -1.45 -17.31
C ILE A 440 -2.92 -2.61 -17.04
N SER A 441 -3.02 -3.05 -15.78
CA SER A 441 -4.04 -3.99 -15.30
C SER A 441 -5.16 -3.28 -14.53
N GLY A 442 -6.19 -4.02 -14.17
CA GLY A 442 -7.29 -3.57 -13.32
C GLY A 442 -8.47 -2.96 -14.09
N ALA A 443 -9.62 -2.87 -13.44
CA ALA A 443 -10.79 -2.20 -13.97
C ALA A 443 -10.62 -0.67 -13.85
N LEU A 444 -10.66 0.04 -14.97
CA LEU A 444 -10.56 1.50 -15.05
C LEU A 444 -11.93 2.07 -15.45
N PRO A 445 -12.40 3.17 -14.82
CA PRO A 445 -13.71 3.73 -15.15
C PRO A 445 -13.73 4.29 -16.57
N LEU A 446 -14.75 3.93 -17.35
CA LEU A 446 -15.03 4.53 -18.65
C LEU A 446 -16.03 5.69 -18.47
N ARG A 447 -15.52 6.91 -18.52
CA ARG A 447 -16.28 8.16 -18.33
C ARG A 447 -15.84 9.25 -19.31
N GLU A 448 -16.61 10.33 -19.43
CA GLU A 448 -16.33 11.39 -20.41
C GLU A 448 -15.17 12.30 -19.99
N ARG A 449 -15.02 12.56 -18.69
CA ARG A 449 -14.03 13.50 -18.16
C ARG A 449 -13.51 13.07 -16.78
N ALA A 450 -12.31 13.51 -16.44
CA ALA A 450 -11.77 13.40 -15.09
C ALA A 450 -12.56 14.28 -14.11
N THR A 451 -12.63 13.85 -12.86
CA THR A 451 -13.36 14.52 -11.78
C THR A 451 -12.46 14.73 -10.56
N PRO A 452 -11.47 15.67 -10.63
CA PRO A 452 -10.44 15.83 -9.60
C PRO A 452 -10.95 16.47 -8.29
N GLN A 453 -12.25 16.38 -8.02
CA GLN A 453 -12.93 16.91 -6.84
C GLN A 453 -14.29 16.21 -6.66
N MET A 454 -14.90 16.36 -5.49
CA MET A 454 -16.31 15.97 -5.31
C MET A 454 -17.21 16.75 -6.25
N ILE A 455 -18.14 16.07 -6.93
CA ILE A 455 -19.07 16.67 -7.90
C ILE A 455 -20.50 16.67 -7.35
N GLY A 456 -21.29 17.68 -7.72
CA GLY A 456 -22.72 17.71 -7.41
C GLY A 456 -23.50 16.70 -8.27
N TRP A 457 -24.63 16.20 -7.76
CA TRP A 457 -25.49 15.26 -8.50
C TRP A 457 -25.97 15.81 -9.85
N ARG A 458 -26.04 17.14 -10.02
CA ARG A 458 -26.41 17.78 -11.30
C ARG A 458 -25.34 17.64 -12.36
N ASP A 459 -24.08 17.49 -11.98
CA ASP A 459 -22.91 17.38 -12.85
C ASP A 459 -22.41 15.95 -12.99
N ALA A 460 -22.98 15.01 -12.20
CA ALA A 460 -22.61 13.63 -12.22
C ALA A 460 -23.13 12.93 -13.49
N GLU A 461 -22.20 12.61 -14.40
CA GLU A 461 -22.48 11.83 -15.60
C GLU A 461 -22.38 10.31 -15.31
N PRO A 462 -23.20 9.48 -15.96
CA PRO A 462 -23.11 8.03 -15.80
C PRO A 462 -21.76 7.50 -16.28
N TRP A 463 -21.20 6.52 -15.58
CA TRP A 463 -20.10 5.70 -16.10
C TRP A 463 -20.65 4.74 -17.16
N ARG A 464 -19.85 4.52 -18.21
CA ARG A 464 -20.21 3.62 -19.33
C ARG A 464 -19.61 2.22 -19.16
N GLY A 465 -19.25 1.83 -17.95
CA GLY A 465 -18.57 0.60 -17.61
C GLY A 465 -17.08 0.80 -17.36
N SER A 466 -16.27 -0.17 -17.78
CA SER A 466 -14.80 -0.13 -17.68
C SER A 466 -14.15 0.08 -19.03
N VAL A 467 -12.95 0.67 -19.02
CA VAL A 467 -12.10 0.82 -20.23
C VAL A 467 -11.88 -0.56 -20.85
N PRO A 468 -12.18 -0.75 -22.15
CA PRO A 468 -11.96 -2.01 -22.84
C PRO A 468 -10.51 -2.47 -22.78
N MET A 469 -10.29 -3.78 -22.75
CA MET A 469 -8.95 -4.37 -22.70
C MET A 469 -8.06 -3.87 -23.85
N ASP A 470 -8.61 -3.73 -25.05
CA ASP A 470 -7.88 -3.31 -26.25
C ASP A 470 -7.48 -1.83 -26.23
N ASP A 471 -8.14 -1.01 -25.40
CA ASP A 471 -7.80 0.39 -25.17
C ASP A 471 -6.71 0.56 -24.09
N LYS A 472 -6.35 -0.51 -23.37
CA LYS A 472 -5.22 -0.48 -22.42
C LYS A 472 -3.91 -0.56 -23.19
N PRO A 473 -2.98 0.42 -22.98
CA PRO A 473 -1.76 0.53 -23.77
C PRO A 473 -0.76 -0.58 -23.44
N THR A 474 0.12 -0.84 -24.39
CA THR A 474 1.25 -1.76 -24.24
C THR A 474 2.50 -1.13 -24.83
N ILE A 475 3.62 -1.17 -24.10
CA ILE A 475 4.95 -0.80 -24.58
C ILE A 475 5.81 -2.06 -24.54
N VAL A 476 6.44 -2.38 -25.68
CA VAL A 476 7.31 -3.55 -25.84
C VAL A 476 8.63 -3.09 -26.40
N ASP A 477 9.73 -3.56 -25.81
CA ASP A 477 11.11 -3.38 -26.27
C ASP A 477 11.44 -1.92 -26.66
N PRO A 478 11.31 -0.94 -25.74
CA PRO A 478 11.63 0.45 -26.07
C PRO A 478 13.09 0.56 -26.52
N PRO A 479 13.42 1.51 -27.43
CA PRO A 479 14.78 1.65 -27.98
C PRO A 479 15.88 1.83 -26.93
N THR A 480 15.54 2.37 -25.77
CA THR A 480 16.46 2.52 -24.64
C THR A 480 16.77 1.20 -23.93
N GLY A 481 15.95 0.17 -24.13
CA GLY A 481 16.03 -1.09 -23.39
C GLY A 481 15.69 -0.96 -21.90
N ILE A 482 14.99 0.12 -21.49
CA ILE A 482 14.70 0.42 -20.09
C ILE A 482 13.26 0.91 -19.95
N LEU A 483 12.50 0.31 -19.03
CA LEU A 483 11.21 0.78 -18.56
C LEU A 483 11.32 1.12 -17.07
N THR A 484 10.70 2.24 -16.63
CA THR A 484 10.75 2.68 -15.23
C THR A 484 9.40 3.22 -14.76
N SER A 485 8.94 2.79 -13.61
CA SER A 485 7.77 3.34 -12.94
C SER A 485 8.07 3.63 -11.47
N GLY A 486 7.79 4.86 -11.04
CA GLY A 486 7.77 5.32 -9.66
C GLY A 486 6.40 5.89 -9.29
N ASN A 487 5.32 5.39 -9.92
CA ASN A 487 3.93 5.86 -9.82
C ASN A 487 3.66 7.22 -10.50
N GLN A 488 4.61 7.72 -11.30
CA GLN A 488 4.42 8.90 -12.12
C GLN A 488 3.44 8.62 -13.28
N LEU A 489 3.07 9.66 -14.01
CA LEU A 489 2.27 9.52 -15.22
C LEU A 489 2.93 8.55 -16.22
N SER A 490 2.31 7.39 -16.43
CA SER A 490 2.92 6.27 -17.16
C SER A 490 3.04 6.53 -18.66
N ILE A 491 2.02 7.20 -19.23
CA ILE A 491 1.93 7.58 -20.65
C ILE A 491 1.21 8.93 -20.77
N ALA A 492 1.32 9.58 -21.91
CA ALA A 492 0.49 10.75 -22.23
C ALA A 492 -0.99 10.31 -22.32
N PRO A 493 -1.91 10.94 -21.55
CA PRO A 493 -3.32 10.58 -21.54
C PRO A 493 -3.96 10.77 -22.92
N SER A 494 -4.67 9.75 -23.41
CA SER A 494 -5.37 9.81 -24.68
C SER A 494 -6.57 8.86 -24.70
N GLY A 495 -7.52 9.07 -25.60
CA GLY A 495 -8.69 8.21 -25.76
C GLY A 495 -9.46 8.01 -24.45
N ALA A 496 -9.84 6.76 -24.16
CA ALA A 496 -10.54 6.37 -22.94
C ALA A 496 -9.77 6.67 -21.66
N LEU A 497 -8.44 6.73 -21.70
CA LEU A 497 -7.58 6.99 -20.55
C LEU A 497 -7.44 8.48 -20.20
N ALA A 498 -7.87 9.39 -21.07
CA ALA A 498 -7.80 10.83 -20.79
C ALA A 498 -8.64 11.27 -19.58
N SER A 499 -9.67 10.49 -19.22
CA SER A 499 -10.51 10.74 -18.05
C SER A 499 -10.01 10.02 -16.78
N VAL A 500 -8.95 9.24 -16.86
CA VAL A 500 -8.43 8.41 -15.77
C VAL A 500 -7.03 8.86 -15.34
N LEU A 501 -6.17 9.19 -16.32
CA LEU A 501 -4.79 9.59 -16.09
C LEU A 501 -4.64 11.11 -16.19
N GLY A 502 -3.67 11.68 -15.47
CA GLY A 502 -3.26 13.09 -15.65
C GLY A 502 -3.65 14.01 -14.52
N GLY A 503 -3.71 13.54 -13.27
CA GLY A 503 -4.02 14.42 -12.13
C GLY A 503 -3.75 13.86 -10.75
N TYR A 504 -3.55 12.57 -10.62
CA TYR A 504 -3.41 11.88 -9.33
C TYR A 504 -2.04 11.23 -9.13
N GLU A 505 -1.23 11.23 -10.16
CA GLU A 505 0.05 10.54 -10.20
C GLU A 505 1.03 11.10 -9.17
N ALA A 506 1.94 10.27 -8.72
CA ALA A 506 3.07 10.72 -7.93
C ALA A 506 4.04 11.54 -8.79
N ALA A 507 4.85 12.36 -8.15
CA ALA A 507 5.91 13.09 -8.82
C ALA A 507 6.96 12.14 -9.43
N GLY A 508 7.56 12.55 -10.54
CA GLY A 508 8.48 11.75 -11.33
C GLY A 508 9.88 11.52 -10.75
N ASP A 509 10.19 12.05 -9.58
CA ASP A 509 11.54 12.06 -8.97
C ASP A 509 12.22 10.69 -8.95
N ARG A 510 11.49 9.66 -8.52
CA ARG A 510 12.00 8.30 -8.34
C ARG A 510 12.26 7.62 -9.68
N ALA A 511 11.29 7.75 -10.61
CA ALA A 511 11.44 7.22 -11.96
C ALA A 511 12.58 7.92 -12.74
N TYR A 512 12.72 9.24 -12.60
CA TYR A 512 13.83 10.02 -13.15
C TYR A 512 15.16 9.48 -12.63
N ARG A 513 15.31 9.36 -11.29
CA ARG A 513 16.54 8.88 -10.68
C ARG A 513 16.88 7.43 -11.07
N LEU A 514 15.87 6.55 -11.11
CA LEU A 514 16.06 5.17 -11.59
C LEU A 514 16.60 5.16 -13.03
N ARG A 515 16.02 5.98 -13.92
CA ARG A 515 16.45 6.05 -15.30
C ARG A 515 17.86 6.61 -15.44
N GLU A 516 18.23 7.62 -14.63
CA GLU A 516 19.63 8.10 -14.56
C GLU A 516 20.57 6.93 -14.23
N ILE A 517 20.29 6.19 -13.14
CA ILE A 517 21.15 5.08 -12.69
C ILE A 517 21.22 4.00 -13.76
N LEU A 518 20.07 3.54 -14.27
CA LEU A 518 19.99 2.45 -15.24
C LEU A 518 20.63 2.80 -16.58
N GLY A 519 20.69 4.10 -16.90
CA GLY A 519 21.36 4.63 -18.10
C GLY A 519 22.89 4.59 -18.05
N THR A 520 23.50 4.47 -16.85
CA THR A 520 24.96 4.62 -16.68
C THR A 520 25.79 3.45 -17.22
N ARG A 521 25.18 2.26 -17.37
CA ARG A 521 25.88 1.03 -17.78
C ARG A 521 24.98 0.10 -18.58
N SER A 522 25.56 -0.93 -19.20
CA SER A 522 24.86 -1.94 -20.00
C SER A 522 25.30 -3.37 -19.68
N ASP A 523 25.76 -3.61 -18.47
CA ASP A 523 26.20 -4.93 -17.97
C ASP A 523 25.51 -5.27 -16.65
N TRP A 524 24.19 -4.94 -16.54
CA TRP A 524 23.40 -5.16 -15.36
C TRP A 524 23.25 -6.64 -15.00
N ASP A 525 23.23 -6.94 -13.72
CA ASP A 525 22.79 -8.19 -13.11
C ASP A 525 21.87 -7.93 -11.90
N GLU A 526 21.28 -8.95 -11.32
CA GLU A 526 20.28 -8.84 -10.25
C GLU A 526 20.85 -8.16 -8.99
N ALA A 527 22.09 -8.45 -8.62
CA ALA A 527 22.73 -7.85 -7.45
C ALA A 527 22.99 -6.35 -7.64
N ALA A 528 23.45 -5.94 -8.85
CA ALA A 528 23.64 -4.53 -9.18
C ALA A 528 22.30 -3.77 -9.24
N LEU A 529 21.25 -4.40 -9.79
CA LEU A 529 19.91 -3.83 -9.84
C LEU A 529 19.28 -3.73 -8.45
N HIS A 530 19.53 -4.68 -7.55
CA HIS A 530 19.15 -4.56 -6.14
C HIS A 530 19.88 -3.36 -5.49
N GLY A 531 21.15 -3.15 -5.82
CA GLY A 531 21.92 -1.96 -5.41
C GLY A 531 21.25 -0.65 -5.86
N ALA A 532 20.71 -0.59 -7.09
CA ALA A 532 19.99 0.58 -7.60
C ALA A 532 18.72 0.91 -6.77
N GLN A 533 18.03 -0.09 -6.22
CA GLN A 533 16.86 0.10 -5.33
C GLN A 533 17.24 0.71 -3.97
N LEU A 534 18.51 0.74 -3.62
CA LEU A 534 19.03 1.29 -2.37
C LEU A 534 19.53 2.73 -2.51
N ASP A 535 19.40 3.36 -3.68
CA ASP A 535 19.85 4.74 -3.91
C ASP A 535 19.09 5.73 -3.03
N VAL A 536 19.86 6.55 -2.31
CA VAL A 536 19.35 7.52 -1.33
C VAL A 536 19.46 8.97 -1.81
N ARG A 537 19.86 9.20 -3.07
CA ARG A 537 19.91 10.54 -3.64
C ARG A 537 18.50 11.03 -3.96
N SER A 538 18.21 12.28 -3.60
CA SER A 538 16.92 12.92 -3.86
C SER A 538 17.07 14.08 -4.83
N PRO A 539 16.73 13.92 -6.11
CA PRO A 539 16.71 15.03 -7.08
C PRO A 539 15.78 16.18 -6.65
N ARG A 540 14.64 15.86 -6.03
CA ARG A 540 13.68 16.83 -5.52
C ARG A 540 14.26 17.69 -4.39
N LEU A 541 14.86 17.07 -3.37
CA LEU A 541 15.45 17.82 -2.26
C LEU A 541 16.67 18.65 -2.71
N VAL A 542 17.40 18.20 -3.75
CA VAL A 542 18.44 19.00 -4.40
C VAL A 542 17.85 20.27 -5.02
N ARG A 543 16.74 20.17 -5.75
CA ARG A 543 16.04 21.36 -6.29
C ARG A 543 15.54 22.29 -5.17
N TRP A 544 14.98 21.75 -4.09
CA TRP A 544 14.60 22.56 -2.92
C TRP A 544 15.81 23.29 -2.32
N ARG A 545 16.93 22.60 -2.11
CA ARG A 545 18.20 23.21 -1.68
C ARG A 545 18.57 24.41 -2.56
N ASP A 546 18.61 24.17 -3.87
CA ASP A 546 19.05 25.17 -4.84
C ASP A 546 18.09 26.38 -4.89
N ALA A 547 16.79 26.15 -4.85
CA ALA A 547 15.77 27.19 -4.80
C ALA A 547 15.85 28.02 -3.50
N ILE A 548 16.06 27.38 -2.35
CA ILE A 548 16.23 28.08 -1.06
C ILE A 548 17.48 28.94 -1.08
N ILE A 549 18.64 28.40 -1.50
CA ILE A 549 19.90 29.15 -1.58
C ILE A 549 19.75 30.36 -2.55
N ALA A 550 19.12 30.16 -3.70
CA ALA A 550 18.86 31.22 -4.65
C ALA A 550 17.92 32.31 -4.07
N ALA A 551 16.88 31.94 -3.35
CA ALA A 551 15.94 32.88 -2.72
C ALA A 551 16.61 33.68 -1.59
N LEU A 552 17.48 33.08 -0.79
CA LEU A 552 18.23 33.76 0.27
C LEU A 552 19.28 34.73 -0.27
N GLY A 553 19.94 34.39 -1.40
CA GLY A 553 21.00 35.21 -1.97
C GLY A 553 22.10 35.54 -0.94
N SER A 554 22.45 36.84 -0.85
CA SER A 554 23.47 37.35 0.09
C SER A 554 22.89 37.92 1.39
N ALA A 555 21.66 37.47 1.79
CA ALA A 555 21.02 37.97 3.03
C ALA A 555 21.88 37.68 4.26
N ALA A 556 22.00 38.64 5.16
CA ALA A 556 22.49 38.40 6.50
C ALA A 556 21.44 37.59 7.29
N LEU A 557 21.82 36.48 7.89
CA LEU A 557 20.90 35.58 8.59
C LEU A 557 21.24 35.56 10.11
N PRO A 558 20.28 35.26 10.97
CA PRO A 558 20.56 34.91 12.36
C PRO A 558 21.54 33.72 12.43
N ASP A 559 22.41 33.68 13.45
CA ASP A 559 23.50 32.68 13.60
C ASP A 559 23.07 31.24 13.33
N LEU A 560 21.90 30.84 13.85
CA LEU A 560 21.42 29.47 13.66
C LEU A 560 20.95 29.22 12.22
N ALA A 561 20.29 30.21 11.61
CA ALA A 561 19.86 30.13 10.21
C ALA A 561 21.07 30.14 9.26
N GLU A 562 22.15 30.87 9.60
CA GLU A 562 23.39 30.85 8.83
C GLU A 562 24.05 29.46 8.86
N LYS A 563 24.09 28.82 10.05
CA LYS A 563 24.54 27.42 10.17
C LYS A 563 23.65 26.47 9.34
N ALA A 564 22.33 26.67 9.35
CA ALA A 564 21.41 25.86 8.54
C ALA A 564 21.65 26.08 7.03
N ARG A 565 21.90 27.33 6.59
CA ARG A 565 22.27 27.65 5.19
C ARG A 565 23.56 26.93 4.79
N ALA A 566 24.57 26.98 5.63
CA ALA A 566 25.84 26.30 5.36
C ALA A 566 25.67 24.78 5.26
N GLU A 567 24.88 24.19 6.16
CA GLU A 567 24.57 22.76 6.19
C GLU A 567 23.87 22.30 4.92
N ILE A 568 22.80 23.00 4.50
CA ILE A 568 22.08 22.62 3.28
C ILE A 568 22.89 22.91 2.01
N ALA A 569 23.70 23.98 1.98
CA ALA A 569 24.53 24.33 0.83
C ALA A 569 25.66 23.32 0.57
N SER A 570 26.25 22.74 1.63
CA SER A 570 27.32 21.74 1.53
C SER A 570 26.81 20.31 1.29
N TRP A 571 25.50 20.09 1.39
CA TRP A 571 24.92 18.74 1.27
C TRP A 571 25.01 18.21 -0.16
N ASP A 572 25.46 16.95 -0.29
CA ASP A 572 25.72 16.25 -1.55
C ASP A 572 24.49 15.72 -2.30
N GLY A 573 23.31 15.79 -1.69
CA GLY A 573 22.05 15.27 -2.24
C GLY A 573 21.67 13.87 -1.73
N GLU A 574 22.49 13.24 -0.87
CA GLU A 574 22.23 11.91 -0.34
C GLU A 574 21.54 11.95 1.05
N VAL A 575 20.47 11.22 1.19
CA VAL A 575 19.68 11.13 2.44
C VAL A 575 20.13 9.93 3.25
N THR A 576 21.32 10.02 3.81
CA THR A 576 21.88 9.00 4.70
C THR A 576 21.37 9.16 6.13
N VAL A 577 21.64 8.19 7.02
CA VAL A 577 21.25 8.28 8.44
C VAL A 577 21.96 9.42 9.17
N THR A 578 23.12 9.87 8.67
CA THR A 578 23.93 10.95 9.26
C THR A 578 23.63 12.33 8.68
N SER A 579 22.89 12.43 7.57
CA SER A 579 22.55 13.69 6.91
C SER A 579 21.58 14.52 7.76
N SER A 580 21.92 15.78 8.06
CA SER A 580 21.08 16.76 8.76
C SER A 580 20.34 17.70 7.80
N ALA A 581 20.91 17.99 6.63
CA ALA A 581 20.29 18.86 5.63
C ALA A 581 18.86 18.43 5.24
N PRO A 582 18.52 17.14 5.01
CA PRO A 582 17.15 16.74 4.71
C PRO A 582 16.15 17.10 5.81
N VAL A 583 16.57 17.08 7.09
CA VAL A 583 15.70 17.46 8.22
C VAL A 583 15.38 18.96 8.17
N ILE A 584 16.36 19.79 7.84
CA ILE A 584 16.19 21.26 7.70
C ILE A 584 15.31 21.55 6.48
N LEU A 585 15.53 20.88 5.34
CA LEU A 585 14.75 21.02 4.12
C LEU A 585 13.28 20.64 4.34
N ASP A 586 13.01 19.53 5.01
CA ASP A 586 11.65 19.11 5.35
C ASP A 586 10.94 20.10 6.28
N ALA A 587 11.67 20.65 7.25
CA ALA A 587 11.13 21.70 8.14
C ALA A 587 10.84 23.00 7.37
N PHE A 588 11.70 23.42 6.45
CA PHE A 588 11.47 24.60 5.60
C PHE A 588 10.24 24.39 4.70
N ARG A 589 10.14 23.26 4.01
CA ARG A 589 8.99 22.89 3.17
C ARG A 589 7.69 22.92 3.95
N SER A 590 7.69 22.32 5.14
CA SER A 590 6.51 22.29 6.03
C SER A 590 6.09 23.71 6.45
N GLN A 591 7.04 24.58 6.75
CA GLN A 591 6.78 25.96 7.13
C GLN A 591 6.20 26.76 5.97
N MET A 592 6.80 26.65 4.77
CA MET A 592 6.28 27.32 3.57
C MET A 592 4.87 26.81 3.24
N THR A 593 4.63 25.50 3.25
CA THR A 593 3.32 24.91 2.96
C THR A 593 2.24 25.44 3.92
N ALA A 594 2.55 25.48 5.22
CA ALA A 594 1.60 25.93 6.24
C ALA A 594 1.26 27.43 6.09
N GLU A 595 2.25 28.26 5.79
CA GLU A 595 2.01 29.69 5.61
C GLU A 595 1.23 29.98 4.31
N PHE A 596 1.57 29.29 3.20
CA PHE A 596 0.80 29.38 1.96
C PHE A 596 -0.64 28.93 2.13
N ALA A 597 -0.89 27.85 2.83
CA ALA A 597 -2.23 27.38 3.15
C ALA A 597 -3.02 28.42 3.95
N GLY A 598 -2.37 29.06 4.94
CA GLY A 598 -2.97 30.18 5.69
C GLY A 598 -3.31 31.37 4.80
N TRP A 599 -2.43 31.74 3.86
CA TRP A 599 -2.72 32.83 2.92
C TRP A 599 -3.89 32.50 2.00
N LEU A 600 -3.95 31.30 1.42
CA LEU A 600 -5.05 30.86 0.58
C LEU A 600 -6.39 30.91 1.33
N ALA A 601 -6.43 30.43 2.57
CA ALA A 601 -7.63 30.47 3.41
C ALA A 601 -8.07 31.93 3.73
N ALA A 602 -7.12 32.85 3.91
CA ALA A 602 -7.38 34.25 4.24
C ALA A 602 -7.74 35.11 3.01
N THR A 603 -7.65 34.59 1.78
CA THR A 603 -8.12 35.36 0.61
C THR A 603 -9.64 35.63 0.67
N PRO A 604 -10.16 36.66 -0.02
CA PRO A 604 -11.61 36.85 -0.14
C PRO A 604 -12.31 35.56 -0.68
N ALA A 605 -11.74 34.92 -1.68
CA ALA A 605 -12.27 33.69 -2.26
C ALA A 605 -12.25 32.51 -1.25
N GLY A 606 -11.15 32.34 -0.54
CA GLY A 606 -11.03 31.31 0.52
C GLY A 606 -12.06 31.51 1.62
N THR A 607 -12.17 32.73 2.14
CA THR A 607 -13.14 33.10 3.19
C THR A 607 -14.59 32.92 2.73
N GLN A 608 -14.92 33.37 1.51
CA GLN A 608 -16.26 33.24 0.93
C GLN A 608 -16.70 31.75 0.82
N HIS A 609 -15.79 30.88 0.51
CA HIS A 609 -16.06 29.45 0.35
C HIS A 609 -15.76 28.60 1.61
N GLY A 610 -15.42 29.24 2.73
CA GLY A 610 -15.18 28.60 4.02
C GLY A 610 -13.93 27.69 4.03
N LEU A 611 -12.96 27.98 3.15
CA LEU A 611 -11.68 27.25 3.11
C LEU A 611 -10.90 27.55 4.39
N ASN A 612 -10.50 26.52 5.12
CA ASN A 612 -9.59 26.69 6.25
C ASN A 612 -8.15 26.29 5.87
N ALA A 613 -7.19 26.67 6.72
CA ALA A 613 -5.77 26.44 6.44
C ALA A 613 -5.39 24.94 6.41
N ASP A 614 -6.06 24.09 7.21
CA ASP A 614 -5.77 22.66 7.24
C ASP A 614 -6.26 21.96 5.96
N GLU A 615 -7.42 22.35 5.43
CA GLU A 615 -7.94 21.88 4.14
C GLU A 615 -7.03 22.31 2.99
N ALA A 616 -6.64 23.60 2.95
CA ALA A 616 -5.71 24.09 1.94
C ALA A 616 -4.37 23.34 1.99
N ARG A 617 -3.85 23.14 3.19
CA ARG A 617 -2.58 22.43 3.42
C ARG A 617 -2.64 20.98 2.99
N ALA A 618 -3.77 20.29 3.21
CA ALA A 618 -3.95 18.90 2.82
C ALA A 618 -3.95 18.69 1.30
N ALA A 619 -4.33 19.72 0.54
CA ALA A 619 -4.46 19.67 -0.91
C ALA A 619 -3.25 20.23 -1.67
N LEU A 620 -2.42 21.08 -1.04
CA LEU A 620 -1.26 21.68 -1.69
C LEU A 620 -0.20 20.63 -2.03
N ASP A 621 0.25 20.63 -3.28
CA ASP A 621 1.34 19.77 -3.71
C ASP A 621 2.71 20.44 -3.52
N ASP A 622 3.71 19.62 -3.15
CA ASP A 622 5.07 20.04 -2.90
C ASP A 622 5.79 20.58 -4.15
N GLU A 623 5.51 20.00 -5.34
CA GLU A 623 6.09 20.46 -6.61
C GLU A 623 5.55 21.82 -7.00
N ALA A 624 4.26 22.08 -6.78
CA ALA A 624 3.65 23.39 -7.04
C ALA A 624 4.34 24.48 -6.22
N LEU A 625 4.60 24.23 -4.92
CA LEU A 625 5.30 25.17 -4.05
C LEU A 625 6.78 25.33 -4.41
N LEU A 626 7.46 24.25 -4.78
CA LEU A 626 8.85 24.29 -5.27
C LEU A 626 8.95 25.20 -6.50
N ARG A 627 8.10 25.03 -7.49
CA ARG A 627 8.05 25.86 -8.70
C ARG A 627 7.77 27.34 -8.40
N ILE A 628 6.93 27.63 -7.40
CA ILE A 628 6.72 28.99 -6.91
C ILE A 628 8.02 29.56 -6.33
N LEU A 629 8.74 28.81 -5.50
CA LEU A 629 10.00 29.28 -4.92
C LEU A 629 11.11 29.42 -5.96
N GLU A 630 11.17 28.56 -6.97
CA GLU A 630 12.11 28.68 -8.10
C GLU A 630 11.85 29.94 -8.92
N SER A 631 10.57 30.27 -9.19
CA SER A 631 10.15 31.38 -10.06
C SER A 631 9.99 32.70 -9.34
N ARG A 632 9.73 32.70 -8.04
CA ARG A 632 9.50 33.88 -7.17
C ARG A 632 8.51 34.93 -7.72
N PRO A 633 7.27 34.56 -8.07
CA PRO A 633 6.28 35.47 -8.65
C PRO A 633 5.97 36.64 -7.68
N ALA A 634 6.05 37.87 -8.17
CA ALA A 634 5.85 39.09 -7.34
C ALA A 634 4.48 39.18 -6.68
N HIS A 635 3.44 38.60 -7.29
CA HIS A 635 2.06 38.65 -6.82
C HIS A 635 1.72 37.64 -5.72
N LEU A 636 2.65 36.69 -5.41
CA LEU A 636 2.42 35.66 -4.39
C LEU A 636 3.12 35.97 -3.04
N VAL A 637 3.71 37.16 -2.87
CA VAL A 637 4.37 37.57 -1.63
C VAL A 637 4.09 39.05 -1.30
N ALA A 638 3.98 39.36 -0.02
CA ALA A 638 3.80 40.77 0.44
C ALA A 638 4.97 41.65 0.00
N GLY A 639 4.70 42.81 -0.55
CA GLY A 639 5.69 43.79 -1.04
C GLY A 639 6.18 43.48 -2.47
N GLY A 640 6.01 42.28 -2.98
CA GLY A 640 6.41 41.86 -4.32
C GLY A 640 7.92 41.81 -4.56
N GLY A 641 8.35 41.03 -5.56
CA GLY A 641 9.74 40.95 -6.02
C GLY A 641 10.72 40.20 -5.13
N ASP A 642 11.98 40.15 -5.58
CA ASP A 642 13.02 39.30 -4.99
C ASP A 642 13.37 39.63 -3.53
N GLU A 643 13.27 40.91 -3.13
CA GLU A 643 13.56 41.30 -1.74
C GLU A 643 12.52 40.74 -0.77
N ALA A 644 11.25 40.75 -1.16
CA ALA A 644 10.16 40.19 -0.35
C ALA A 644 10.30 38.65 -0.25
N TRP A 645 10.64 37.96 -1.35
CA TRP A 645 10.92 36.53 -1.33
C TRP A 645 12.14 36.20 -0.45
N ARG A 646 13.20 37.04 -0.49
CA ARG A 646 14.38 36.86 0.37
C ARG A 646 14.00 36.99 1.85
N ALA A 647 13.18 37.99 2.22
CA ALA A 647 12.73 38.18 3.58
C ALA A 647 11.90 36.96 4.09
N LYS A 648 11.00 36.42 3.24
CA LYS A 648 10.22 35.24 3.58
C LYS A 648 11.08 33.97 3.68
N ALA A 649 11.96 33.72 2.72
CA ALA A 649 12.89 32.58 2.78
C ALA A 649 13.78 32.63 4.03
N THR A 650 14.24 33.83 4.44
CA THR A 650 14.98 34.05 5.68
C THR A 650 14.13 33.65 6.91
N ALA A 651 12.89 34.10 6.96
CA ALA A 651 11.98 33.78 8.08
C ALA A 651 11.69 32.27 8.16
N TRP A 652 11.39 31.63 7.03
CA TRP A 652 11.13 30.19 6.98
C TRP A 652 12.38 29.37 7.36
N LEU A 653 13.57 29.78 6.92
CA LEU A 653 14.80 29.09 7.30
C LEU A 653 15.13 29.25 8.79
N ALA A 654 14.83 30.41 9.38
CA ALA A 654 15.06 30.63 10.81
C ALA A 654 14.16 29.69 11.67
N VAL A 655 12.87 29.53 11.30
CA VAL A 655 11.95 28.60 11.96
C VAL A 655 12.39 27.15 11.71
N ALA A 656 12.75 26.80 10.49
CA ALA A 656 13.22 25.47 10.14
C ALA A 656 14.49 25.09 10.90
N ALA A 657 15.44 26.00 11.03
CA ALA A 657 16.67 25.80 11.78
C ALA A 657 16.41 25.50 13.26
N ASP A 658 15.50 26.27 13.88
CA ASP A 658 15.13 26.04 15.29
C ASP A 658 14.42 24.68 15.48
N GLY A 659 13.44 24.34 14.64
CA GLY A 659 12.73 23.05 14.67
C GLY A 659 13.60 21.83 14.35
N SER A 660 14.75 22.05 13.75
CA SER A 660 15.70 20.99 13.35
C SER A 660 16.84 20.79 14.34
N ARG A 661 16.85 21.47 15.49
CA ARG A 661 17.92 21.30 16.51
C ARG A 661 18.05 19.85 16.93
N ALA A 662 19.30 19.44 17.19
CA ALA A 662 19.58 18.17 17.83
C ALA A 662 19.05 18.15 19.26
N ALA A 663 18.57 17.00 19.74
CA ALA A 663 18.21 16.84 21.14
C ALA A 663 19.46 17.01 22.03
N THR A 664 19.29 17.64 23.22
CA THR A 664 20.38 17.86 24.19
C THR A 664 21.02 16.56 24.73
N THR A 665 20.35 15.41 24.51
CA THR A 665 20.83 14.06 24.83
C THR A 665 21.62 13.40 23.70
N ALA A 666 21.96 14.14 22.65
CA ALA A 666 22.76 13.61 21.54
C ALA A 666 24.14 13.15 22.04
N LYS A 667 24.61 12.00 21.54
CA LYS A 667 25.93 11.45 21.87
C LYS A 667 27.08 12.38 21.45
N ASP A 668 26.82 13.28 20.51
CA ASP A 668 27.73 14.31 20.03
C ASP A 668 27.19 15.70 20.44
N PRO A 669 27.75 16.34 21.47
CA PRO A 669 27.35 17.65 21.93
C PRO A 669 27.73 18.80 20.97
N THR A 670 28.58 18.54 19.96
CA THR A 670 28.98 19.55 18.96
C THR A 670 27.96 19.64 17.82
N ARG A 671 27.10 18.66 17.68
CA ARG A 671 26.11 18.60 16.60
C ARG A 671 24.98 19.60 16.84
N VAL A 672 24.78 20.51 15.89
CA VAL A 672 23.77 21.57 15.96
C VAL A 672 22.38 21.04 15.56
N PHE A 673 22.29 20.26 14.48
CA PHE A 673 21.04 19.79 13.91
C PHE A 673 20.84 18.27 14.07
N ALA A 674 19.58 17.87 14.19
CA ALA A 674 19.18 16.47 14.17
C ALA A 674 19.49 15.85 12.80
N THR A 675 19.92 14.59 12.79
CA THR A 675 20.14 13.85 11.55
C THR A 675 18.87 13.14 11.09
N ARG A 676 18.88 12.68 9.84
CA ARG A 676 17.83 11.82 9.30
C ARG A 676 17.61 10.59 10.21
N GLY A 677 18.68 9.94 10.67
CA GLY A 677 18.59 8.78 11.55
C GLY A 677 17.99 9.05 12.93
N ASP A 678 18.04 10.29 13.43
CA ASP A 678 17.37 10.67 14.68
C ASP A 678 15.85 10.75 14.50
N ARG A 679 15.39 11.22 13.32
CA ARG A 679 13.97 11.48 13.00
C ARG A 679 13.31 10.30 12.29
N ASN A 680 14.08 9.47 11.58
CA ASN A 680 13.60 8.37 10.76
C ASN A 680 14.00 7.02 11.38
N ARG A 681 13.26 6.58 12.39
CA ARG A 681 13.49 5.31 13.08
C ARG A 681 12.35 4.35 12.81
N LEU A 682 12.67 3.12 12.40
CA LEU A 682 11.69 2.07 12.10
C LEU A 682 10.72 1.85 13.26
N SER A 683 9.44 1.71 12.91
CA SER A 683 8.36 1.37 13.84
C SER A 683 7.46 0.30 13.20
N MET A 684 7.81 -0.98 13.43
CA MET A 684 7.04 -2.14 12.96
C MET A 684 6.60 -2.98 14.16
N ARG A 685 5.29 -3.15 14.32
CA ARG A 685 4.68 -3.89 15.44
C ARG A 685 3.62 -4.84 14.93
N HIS A 686 3.49 -5.97 15.63
CA HIS A 686 2.40 -6.91 15.43
C HIS A 686 1.07 -6.30 15.93
N PRO A 687 -0.08 -6.53 15.25
CA PRO A 687 -1.38 -6.00 15.70
C PRO A 687 -1.74 -6.38 17.16
N ALA A 688 -1.37 -7.58 17.60
CA ALA A 688 -1.61 -8.05 18.97
C ALA A 688 -0.53 -7.62 19.99
N ALA A 689 0.44 -6.76 19.64
CA ALA A 689 1.55 -6.41 20.53
C ALA A 689 1.08 -5.85 21.88
N ASP A 690 0.06 -4.99 21.86
CA ASP A 690 -0.46 -4.38 23.09
C ASP A 690 -1.15 -5.39 24.03
N ALA A 691 -1.73 -6.45 23.46
CA ALA A 691 -2.33 -7.54 24.23
C ALA A 691 -1.30 -8.42 24.96
N LEU A 692 -0.03 -8.37 24.55
CA LEU A 692 1.07 -9.10 25.18
C LEU A 692 1.63 -8.40 26.43
N GLY A 693 1.21 -7.18 26.77
CA GLY A 693 1.63 -6.45 27.96
C GLY A 693 3.15 -6.33 28.06
N ALA A 694 3.76 -6.84 29.13
CA ALA A 694 5.22 -6.79 29.32
C ALA A 694 6.02 -7.51 28.22
N ALA A 695 5.43 -8.48 27.51
CA ALA A 695 6.03 -9.21 26.40
C ALA A 695 5.86 -8.51 25.04
N ALA A 696 5.26 -7.33 24.96
CA ALA A 696 5.04 -6.57 23.71
C ALA A 696 6.30 -6.42 22.85
N ARG A 697 7.48 -6.34 23.49
CA ARG A 697 8.78 -6.25 22.78
C ARG A 697 9.08 -7.46 21.89
N LEU A 698 8.51 -8.62 22.18
CA LEU A 698 8.65 -9.82 21.34
C LEU A 698 7.90 -9.65 20.00
N ALA A 699 6.86 -8.84 20.00
CA ALA A 699 6.02 -8.54 18.86
C ALA A 699 6.40 -7.24 18.11
N GLU A 700 7.57 -6.68 18.37
CA GLU A 700 8.11 -5.48 17.70
C GLU A 700 9.42 -5.82 17.00
N LEU A 701 9.66 -5.20 15.83
CA LEU A 701 10.96 -5.25 15.16
C LEU A 701 11.92 -4.20 15.75
N PRO A 702 13.26 -4.36 15.57
CA PRO A 702 14.24 -3.39 16.08
C PRO A 702 14.00 -1.98 15.54
N LYS A 703 14.03 -0.98 16.44
CA LYS A 703 13.87 0.44 16.10
C LYS A 703 15.18 1.03 15.56
N ALA A 704 15.62 0.57 14.40
CA ALA A 704 16.84 1.05 13.76
C ALA A 704 16.63 2.41 13.05
N PRO A 705 17.68 3.26 12.95
CA PRO A 705 17.66 4.41 12.07
C PRO A 705 17.61 3.97 10.61
N LEU A 706 16.82 4.66 9.79
CA LEU A 706 16.64 4.33 8.36
C LEU A 706 17.16 5.46 7.48
N PRO A 707 17.96 5.17 6.44
CA PRO A 707 18.28 6.13 5.38
C PRO A 707 17.11 6.28 4.41
N GLY A 708 17.25 7.17 3.42
CA GLY A 708 16.26 7.36 2.36
C GLY A 708 15.12 8.30 2.73
N HIS A 709 14.26 8.57 1.74
CA HIS A 709 13.19 9.57 1.82
C HIS A 709 12.07 9.19 0.83
N PRO A 710 10.84 9.68 0.96
CA PRO A 710 9.78 9.45 -0.04
C PRO A 710 10.14 9.89 -1.47
N THR A 711 11.06 10.82 -1.64
CA THR A 711 11.56 11.32 -2.93
C THR A 711 12.86 10.65 -3.42
N CYS A 712 13.40 9.68 -2.67
CA CYS A 712 14.52 8.83 -3.10
C CYS A 712 13.97 7.55 -3.76
N VAL A 713 14.81 6.85 -4.51
CA VAL A 713 14.50 5.47 -4.94
C VAL A 713 14.30 4.59 -3.70
N ARG A 714 15.20 4.68 -2.71
CA ARG A 714 15.04 4.01 -1.40
C ARG A 714 14.01 4.74 -0.56
N VAL A 715 12.72 4.39 -0.73
CA VAL A 715 11.64 4.93 0.10
C VAL A 715 11.63 4.23 1.45
N GLN A 716 11.94 4.96 2.50
CA GLN A 716 11.89 4.49 3.89
C GLN A 716 11.51 5.62 4.84
N THR A 717 10.40 5.44 5.57
CA THR A 717 9.96 6.25 6.71
C THR A 717 9.74 5.37 7.93
N PRO A 718 9.43 5.87 9.11
CA PRO A 718 9.24 5.03 10.29
C PRO A 718 8.17 3.94 10.12
N ARG A 719 7.10 4.21 9.36
CA ARG A 719 5.93 3.32 9.24
C ARG A 719 5.55 2.99 7.81
N PHE A 720 6.30 3.48 6.82
CA PHE A 720 5.97 3.31 5.42
C PHE A 720 7.24 3.23 4.57
N GLY A 721 7.24 2.42 3.51
CA GLY A 721 8.34 2.29 2.56
C GLY A 721 8.41 0.91 1.91
N ALA A 722 9.57 0.54 1.39
CA ALA A 722 9.76 -0.73 0.70
C ALA A 722 9.40 -1.93 1.58
N SER A 723 8.25 -2.54 1.29
CA SER A 723 7.76 -3.77 1.95
C SER A 723 8.41 -5.03 1.41
N GLN A 724 9.10 -4.92 0.29
CA GLN A 724 9.99 -5.91 -0.34
C GLN A 724 10.92 -5.21 -1.33
N ARG A 725 12.01 -5.88 -1.75
CA ARG A 725 12.84 -5.52 -2.91
C ARG A 725 13.21 -6.76 -3.65
N SER A 726 13.08 -6.74 -4.96
CA SER A 726 13.39 -7.89 -5.83
C SER A 726 14.06 -7.46 -7.12
N ALA A 727 14.89 -8.35 -7.67
CA ALA A 727 15.42 -8.29 -9.02
C ALA A 727 15.39 -9.73 -9.57
N VAL A 728 14.62 -9.97 -10.63
CA VAL A 728 14.31 -11.32 -11.10
C VAL A 728 14.45 -11.39 -12.62
N SER A 729 15.29 -12.33 -13.08
CA SER A 729 15.26 -12.81 -14.45
C SER A 729 14.59 -14.19 -14.51
N PRO A 730 13.62 -14.42 -15.39
CA PRO A 730 13.06 -15.77 -15.55
C PRO A 730 14.07 -16.76 -16.14
N ALA A 731 15.09 -16.29 -16.86
CA ALA A 731 16.11 -17.14 -17.50
C ALA A 731 17.16 -17.68 -16.53
N LYS A 732 17.29 -17.10 -15.32
CA LYS A 732 18.33 -17.47 -14.35
C LYS A 732 17.88 -17.23 -12.92
N LEU A 733 17.11 -18.16 -12.37
CA LEU A 733 16.49 -18.02 -11.06
C LEU A 733 17.49 -18.05 -9.89
N GLU A 734 18.64 -18.71 -10.05
CA GLU A 734 19.68 -18.80 -9.04
C GLU A 734 20.35 -17.45 -8.71
N ASP A 735 20.32 -16.49 -9.62
CA ASP A 735 20.84 -15.13 -9.39
C ASP A 735 19.75 -14.18 -8.85
N ALA A 736 18.47 -14.60 -8.89
CA ALA A 736 17.36 -13.75 -8.52
C ALA A 736 17.37 -13.40 -7.03
N VAL A 737 17.05 -12.13 -6.74
CA VAL A 737 17.05 -11.54 -5.39
C VAL A 737 15.62 -11.23 -4.95
N LEU A 738 15.30 -11.54 -3.69
CA LEU A 738 14.07 -11.11 -3.04
C LEU A 738 14.30 -10.89 -1.54
N VAL A 739 14.10 -9.66 -1.06
CA VAL A 739 14.32 -9.24 0.31
C VAL A 739 13.04 -8.67 0.91
N THR A 740 12.67 -9.11 2.12
CA THR A 740 11.47 -8.63 2.85
C THR A 740 11.81 -8.25 4.29
N PRO A 741 11.17 -7.23 4.88
CA PRO A 741 11.31 -6.94 6.30
C PRO A 741 10.60 -7.99 7.16
N GLY A 742 11.04 -8.15 8.41
CA GLY A 742 10.48 -9.12 9.33
C GLY A 742 11.00 -10.53 9.07
N GLY A 743 10.10 -11.50 9.09
CA GLY A 743 10.40 -12.89 8.79
C GLY A 743 9.19 -13.57 8.15
N GLN A 744 9.33 -14.86 7.90
CA GLN A 744 8.32 -15.66 7.23
C GLN A 744 7.12 -15.94 8.15
N SER A 745 7.37 -16.22 9.43
CA SER A 745 6.32 -16.45 10.41
C SER A 745 5.66 -15.16 10.89
N GLY A 746 4.36 -15.18 11.09
CA GLY A 746 3.58 -14.12 11.75
C GLY A 746 3.54 -14.25 13.27
N LEU A 747 4.01 -15.34 13.82
CA LEU A 747 3.95 -15.62 15.25
C LEU A 747 5.11 -14.95 16.00
N PRO A 748 4.86 -14.02 16.94
CA PRO A 748 5.93 -13.33 17.69
C PRO A 748 6.86 -14.26 18.49
N THR A 749 6.40 -15.46 18.82
CA THR A 749 7.16 -16.49 19.53
C THR A 749 8.03 -17.35 18.62
N SER A 750 7.83 -17.29 17.30
CA SER A 750 8.63 -18.04 16.34
C SER A 750 10.03 -17.44 16.18
N PRO A 751 11.09 -18.25 16.06
CA PRO A 751 12.42 -17.75 15.70
C PRO A 751 12.43 -17.10 14.31
N HIS A 752 11.47 -17.46 13.46
CA HIS A 752 11.34 -16.95 12.10
C HIS A 752 10.45 -15.70 11.96
N PHE A 753 10.04 -15.08 13.07
CA PHE A 753 9.32 -13.80 13.08
C PHE A 753 10.17 -12.63 12.55
N ARG A 754 11.52 -12.72 12.73
CA ARG A 754 12.47 -11.66 12.36
C ARG A 754 13.59 -12.15 11.44
N SER A 755 13.54 -13.38 10.97
CA SER A 755 14.67 -14.07 10.35
C SER A 755 15.22 -13.42 9.08
N LEU A 756 14.43 -12.63 8.35
CA LEU A 756 14.83 -11.94 7.12
C LEU A 756 15.09 -10.44 7.31
N HIS A 757 14.85 -9.89 8.53
CA HIS A 757 14.82 -8.45 8.74
C HIS A 757 16.16 -7.75 8.52
N SER A 758 17.28 -8.36 8.92
CA SER A 758 18.61 -7.77 8.80
C SER A 758 19.00 -7.53 7.34
N TRP A 759 18.75 -8.48 6.43
CA TRP A 759 19.04 -8.30 5.00
C TRP A 759 18.27 -7.12 4.41
N TRP A 760 16.98 -6.98 4.75
CA TRP A 760 16.19 -5.84 4.30
C TRP A 760 16.69 -4.51 4.87
N GLN A 761 17.00 -4.46 6.17
CA GLN A 761 17.46 -3.24 6.85
C GLN A 761 18.80 -2.77 6.32
N GLU A 762 19.76 -3.68 6.16
CA GLU A 762 21.13 -3.43 5.68
C GLU A 762 21.18 -3.22 4.18
N GLY A 763 20.18 -3.73 3.44
CA GLY A 763 20.19 -3.70 1.97
C GLY A 763 21.05 -4.79 1.35
N THR A 764 21.30 -5.87 2.09
CA THR A 764 22.04 -7.03 1.57
C THR A 764 21.12 -7.89 0.73
N PRO A 765 21.51 -8.33 -0.48
CA PRO A 765 20.69 -9.20 -1.31
C PRO A 765 20.48 -10.56 -0.64
N TYR A 766 19.28 -11.12 -0.81
CA TYR A 766 18.91 -12.47 -0.36
C TYR A 766 18.31 -13.25 -1.52
N PRO A 767 18.66 -14.53 -1.73
CA PRO A 767 18.17 -15.31 -2.87
C PRO A 767 16.64 -15.41 -2.93
N LEU A 768 16.08 -15.37 -4.15
CA LEU A 768 14.67 -15.68 -4.40
C LEU A 768 14.36 -17.15 -4.12
N VAL A 769 15.21 -18.05 -4.64
CA VAL A 769 15.04 -19.50 -4.49
C VAL A 769 15.31 -19.90 -3.03
N PRO A 770 14.40 -20.66 -2.39
CA PRO A 770 14.61 -21.16 -1.04
C PRO A 770 15.90 -21.97 -0.92
N GLY A 771 16.51 -21.93 0.26
CA GLY A 771 17.72 -22.67 0.57
C GLY A 771 17.49 -24.17 0.74
N GLU A 772 18.52 -24.85 1.27
CA GLU A 772 18.45 -26.30 1.60
C GLU A 772 17.32 -26.57 2.61
N THR A 773 16.53 -27.62 2.36
CA THR A 773 15.46 -28.08 3.26
C THR A 773 16.01 -28.40 4.66
N LYS A 774 15.47 -27.76 5.67
CA LYS A 774 15.80 -28.01 7.09
C LYS A 774 14.69 -28.75 7.83
N ARG A 775 13.46 -28.59 7.37
CA ARG A 775 12.28 -29.24 7.94
C ARG A 775 11.31 -29.58 6.81
N ARG A 776 10.65 -30.73 6.90
CA ARG A 776 9.64 -31.13 5.92
C ARG A 776 8.30 -31.39 6.59
N ILE A 777 7.22 -30.96 5.97
CA ILE A 777 5.84 -31.26 6.35
C ILE A 777 5.23 -32.05 5.20
N ALA A 778 4.73 -33.24 5.50
CA ALA A 778 3.98 -34.05 4.53
C ALA A 778 2.48 -33.94 4.87
N LEU A 779 1.70 -33.40 3.92
CA LEU A 779 0.25 -33.32 4.02
C LEU A 779 -0.40 -34.46 3.22
N SER A 780 -1.33 -35.19 3.85
CA SER A 780 -2.13 -36.22 3.19
C SER A 780 -3.60 -36.12 3.63
N ASP A 781 -4.50 -36.55 2.75
CA ASP A 781 -5.93 -36.67 2.96
C ASP A 781 -6.37 -37.97 3.66
N GLU A 782 -5.43 -38.86 3.97
CA GLU A 782 -5.73 -40.10 4.72
C GLU A 782 -6.17 -39.76 6.14
N GLU A 783 -7.36 -40.18 6.57
CA GLU A 783 -7.77 -40.15 7.97
C GLU A 783 -6.71 -40.86 8.84
N ALA A 784 -6.35 -40.23 9.96
CA ALA A 784 -5.50 -40.91 10.95
C ALA A 784 -6.16 -42.26 11.31
N PRO A 785 -5.46 -43.39 11.24
CA PRO A 785 -6.06 -44.65 11.70
C PRO A 785 -6.56 -44.39 13.13
N ALA A 786 -7.86 -44.67 13.35
CA ALA A 786 -8.46 -44.54 14.66
C ALA A 786 -7.52 -45.19 15.67
N ALA A 787 -7.11 -44.42 16.70
CA ALA A 787 -6.22 -44.92 17.73
C ALA A 787 -6.80 -46.27 18.18
N ALA A 788 -6.01 -47.36 17.95
CA ALA A 788 -6.41 -48.68 18.35
C ALA A 788 -6.72 -48.61 19.85
N GLY A 789 -8.02 -48.73 20.16
CA GLY A 789 -8.49 -48.67 21.53
C GLY A 789 -7.91 -49.86 22.30
N GLY A 790 -6.87 -49.57 23.05
CA GLY A 790 -6.43 -50.45 24.12
C GLY A 790 -7.48 -50.36 25.23
N ALA A 791 -8.50 -51.17 25.13
CA ALA A 791 -9.36 -51.44 26.25
C ALA A 791 -8.55 -52.15 27.36
N ALA A 792 -8.10 -51.37 28.30
CA ALA A 792 -7.72 -51.92 29.60
C ALA A 792 -9.02 -52.07 30.40
N GLU A 793 -9.63 -53.25 30.34
CA GLU A 793 -10.64 -53.68 31.30
C GLU A 793 -10.01 -53.70 32.70
N SER A 794 -10.28 -52.72 33.52
CA SER A 794 -10.13 -52.82 34.96
C SER A 794 -11.48 -53.28 35.54
N SER A 795 -11.60 -54.58 35.77
CA SER A 795 -12.64 -55.20 36.57
C SER A 795 -12.52 -54.72 38.03
N PHE A 796 -13.40 -53.83 38.43
CA PHE A 796 -13.74 -53.62 39.83
C PHE A 796 -15.13 -54.18 40.08
N THR A 797 -15.16 -55.34 40.73
CA THR A 797 -16.35 -55.96 41.35
C THR A 797 -16.68 -55.17 42.62
N THR A 798 -17.85 -54.52 42.67
CA THR A 798 -18.44 -54.05 43.90
C THR A 798 -19.67 -54.91 44.19
N GLU A 799 -19.60 -55.70 45.29
CA GLU A 799 -20.78 -56.32 45.93
C GLU A 799 -21.73 -55.24 46.52
N PRO A 800 -23.07 -55.51 46.56
CA PRO A 800 -24.00 -54.52 47.11
C PRO A 800 -24.16 -54.75 48.64
N ALA A 801 -24.00 -53.69 49.39
CA ALA A 801 -24.39 -53.63 50.79
C ALA A 801 -25.78 -53.03 50.92
N ASP A 802 -26.58 -53.71 51.67
CA ASP A 802 -28.03 -53.65 51.93
C ASP A 802 -28.45 -52.34 52.68
N ALA A 803 -29.69 -51.99 52.43
CA ALA A 803 -30.40 -50.88 53.06
C ALA A 803 -30.75 -51.15 54.52
N THR A 804 -30.80 -50.10 55.35
CA THR A 804 -31.95 -49.83 56.26
C THR A 804 -31.84 -48.50 57.06
N GLU A 805 -32.92 -47.81 56.99
CA GLU A 805 -33.63 -47.01 58.09
C GLU A 805 -33.17 -45.56 58.38
N ARG A 806 -34.21 -44.79 58.20
CA ARG A 806 -34.45 -43.43 58.69
C ARG A 806 -34.55 -43.37 60.26
N PRO A 807 -34.69 -42.18 60.82
CA PRO A 807 -35.55 -41.09 60.38
C PRO A 807 -34.82 -39.80 59.94
#